data_0e85806e0c19799cab1acfb53dfc32e8
#
_entry.id   0e85806e0c19799cab1acfb53dfc32e8
#
_cell.length_a   1.000
_cell.length_b   1.000
_cell.length_c   1.000
_cell.angle_alpha   90.00
_cell.angle_beta   90.00
_cell.angle_gamma   90.00
#
_symmetry.space_group_name_H-M   'P 1'
#
loop_
_entity.id
_entity.type
_entity.pdbx_description
1 polymer ?
#
loop_
_entity_poly.entity_id
_entity_poly.type
_entity_poly.pdbx_seq_one_letter_code
_entity_poly.pdbx_strand_id
1 'polypeptide(L)'
;MLNKLPEINKIRVGCPAHNCGGRCLLVAHIKDGRITRLDTDDRPDTLAAPQLRACVRGRAYLRRQYHPDRLMTPLKRVGRRGGGEFRSISWDEAFDSVAVQFERVKHQYGSSALFVPYGTGSYNQLNGSHVARRLMNLYGGCLGIYNSYSWAATNLATPTVYGTLITGNQRQDWLNAKYILMWGWNPAEMRDGTNSDYFIKLARQAGARVVCIDPRHSLSAAALADEWIPIRPGTDTAMMSAMAFVMLTEGLYDADFVRTHCVGFEAGQMPVEGAESYKDYILGVRDGLPKTPQWAESITAVPAVTIARIAREYATSKPAVLYQGYGMQRRAYGEQVVRAGCVLAAITGNVGLPGGWASGLGLQAPDGGGLWNVFPTGENPVKAEIPVFLWTEACLRGRDMTAADGVRGTQQLDNDIKLIYAVATNCLINQHADINRTVAILRDETKVEFIVVQDNFLTSSGRFADIILPACTQFETWGVEDGWKYGDEVILQPKLVEPPGECKSDYRICAELAERLGIGNAFTEGRDERAWVKYCLDEFRRIRFPELPTLEEFIDQNLGAWTRPAILPAIAFADFRRDPEKFPLTTPSGKIEIFSKQLFELGNPVEIPAIPKYIQEWESPFGEFPCEEGREGAALTLNREPTTLALAARASEQAPVLQKSPTLEEFVSPPTASRNKTYPLQAIGHHTLQRVHSTHDNNDWLEEAFPQQVFINPIDASGRGIQDGDEVKVFNERGALILPCRVTPRIMPGVVDIPQGAWYEPDKDGTDYGGNINVLTSHKWTPFAFGTAQHTIMVQVEPFTSKVKGHTSIARQSTFDPRRRSS
;
A
#
# COMPACT_ATOMS: atom_id res chain seq x y z
N MET A 1 -52.78 3.33 -26.41
CA MET A 1 -52.08 3.81 -25.21
C MET A 1 -50.65 3.30 -25.28
N LEU A 2 -49.73 4.10 -25.74
CA LEU A 2 -48.31 3.80 -25.70
C LEU A 2 -47.89 3.91 -24.21
N ASN A 3 -47.62 2.78 -23.58
CA ASN A 3 -47.02 2.77 -22.24
C ASN A 3 -45.73 3.63 -22.24
N LYS A 4 -45.74 4.75 -21.54
CA LYS A 4 -44.48 5.47 -21.26
C LYS A 4 -43.55 4.46 -20.61
N LEU A 5 -42.44 4.16 -21.27
CA LEU A 5 -41.36 3.45 -20.63
C LEU A 5 -40.99 4.24 -19.35
N PRO A 6 -40.80 3.57 -18.21
CA PRO A 6 -40.46 4.27 -16.99
C PRO A 6 -39.16 5.06 -17.21
N GLU A 7 -39.17 6.29 -16.76
CA GLU A 7 -38.07 7.25 -16.92
C GLU A 7 -36.82 6.70 -16.20
N ILE A 8 -35.78 6.39 -16.93
CA ILE A 8 -34.51 5.93 -16.35
C ILE A 8 -33.71 7.17 -15.98
N ASN A 9 -33.54 7.41 -14.69
CA ASN A 9 -32.69 8.48 -14.21
C ASN A 9 -31.21 8.09 -14.32
N LYS A 10 -30.41 8.93 -14.96
CA LYS A 10 -28.95 8.80 -15.07
C LYS A 10 -28.30 9.74 -14.08
N ILE A 11 -27.54 9.21 -13.13
CA ILE A 11 -26.85 10.01 -12.14
C ILE A 11 -25.35 9.72 -12.22
N ARG A 12 -24.53 10.76 -12.33
CA ARG A 12 -23.07 10.68 -12.23
C ARG A 12 -22.66 10.57 -10.77
N VAL A 13 -21.79 9.61 -10.46
CA VAL A 13 -21.40 9.27 -9.09
C VAL A 13 -19.95 8.81 -9.06
N GLY A 14 -19.23 9.11 -7.99
CA GLY A 14 -17.90 8.58 -7.72
C GLY A 14 -17.91 7.04 -7.72
N CYS A 15 -16.87 6.44 -8.27
CA CYS A 15 -16.67 5.00 -8.21
C CYS A 15 -16.43 4.59 -6.75
N PRO A 16 -17.16 3.62 -6.19
CA PRO A 16 -16.96 3.14 -4.83
C PRO A 16 -15.69 2.29 -4.72
N ALA A 17 -14.58 2.95 -4.91
CA ALA A 17 -13.31 2.36 -5.26
C ALA A 17 -12.58 1.67 -4.11
N HIS A 18 -13.01 1.77 -2.86
CA HIS A 18 -12.39 1.14 -1.68
C HIS A 18 -10.85 1.10 -1.78
N ASN A 19 -10.10 1.93 -1.29
CA ASN A 19 -8.64 1.91 -1.35
C ASN A 19 -8.00 1.61 -2.74
N CYS A 20 -8.73 1.90 -3.83
CA CYS A 20 -8.18 1.89 -5.18
C CYS A 20 -7.47 3.22 -5.45
N GLY A 21 -6.27 3.20 -6.06
CA GLY A 21 -5.57 4.42 -6.46
C GLY A 21 -6.26 5.25 -7.57
N GLY A 22 -7.31 4.71 -8.20
CA GLY A 22 -8.13 5.42 -9.17
C GLY A 22 -9.27 6.20 -8.51
N ARG A 23 -9.56 7.38 -9.04
CA ARG A 23 -10.74 8.20 -8.72
C ARG A 23 -11.56 8.33 -9.98
N CYS A 24 -12.39 7.32 -10.21
CA CYS A 24 -13.15 7.20 -11.45
C CYS A 24 -14.57 7.71 -11.25
N LEU A 25 -15.21 8.14 -12.35
CA LEU A 25 -16.60 8.52 -12.37
C LEU A 25 -17.42 7.42 -13.06
N LEU A 26 -18.58 7.13 -12.49
CA LEU A 26 -19.58 6.22 -13.02
C LEU A 26 -20.85 7.00 -13.41
N VAL A 27 -21.61 6.42 -14.33
CA VAL A 27 -22.99 6.82 -14.61
C VAL A 27 -23.91 5.69 -14.16
N ALA A 28 -24.65 5.92 -13.10
CA ALA A 28 -25.63 4.97 -12.59
C ALA A 28 -26.98 5.16 -13.26
N HIS A 29 -27.54 4.09 -13.84
CA HIS A 29 -28.89 4.06 -14.39
C HIS A 29 -29.83 3.51 -13.31
N ILE A 30 -30.73 4.32 -12.84
CA ILE A 30 -31.67 4.00 -11.76
C ILE A 30 -33.06 3.85 -12.33
N LYS A 31 -33.71 2.72 -12.00
CA LYS A 31 -35.10 2.43 -12.33
C LYS A 31 -35.79 1.85 -11.10
N ASP A 32 -36.96 2.38 -10.74
CA ASP A 32 -37.75 1.91 -9.59
C ASP A 32 -36.92 1.79 -8.28
N GLY A 33 -36.07 2.78 -8.01
CA GLY A 33 -35.23 2.83 -6.81
C GLY A 33 -34.05 1.83 -6.82
N ARG A 34 -33.74 1.16 -7.94
CA ARG A 34 -32.64 0.22 -8.09
C ARG A 34 -31.67 0.65 -9.19
N ILE A 35 -30.38 0.46 -8.93
CA ILE A 35 -29.36 0.61 -9.97
C ILE A 35 -29.43 -0.61 -10.90
N THR A 36 -29.70 -0.37 -12.18
CA THR A 36 -29.84 -1.44 -13.19
C THR A 36 -28.60 -1.60 -14.06
N ARG A 37 -27.77 -0.55 -14.16
CA ARG A 37 -26.55 -0.53 -14.98
C ARG A 37 -25.58 0.53 -14.44
N LEU A 38 -24.29 0.25 -14.62
CA LEU A 38 -23.20 1.18 -14.36
C LEU A 38 -22.36 1.34 -15.64
N ASP A 39 -22.29 2.55 -16.15
CA ASP A 39 -21.39 2.94 -17.24
C ASP A 39 -20.20 3.72 -16.70
N THR A 40 -19.19 3.95 -17.51
CA THR A 40 -18.07 4.85 -17.20
C THR A 40 -18.45 6.31 -17.44
N ASP A 41 -17.57 7.24 -17.07
CA ASP A 41 -17.72 8.67 -17.29
C ASP A 41 -18.15 9.01 -18.73
N ASP A 42 -19.22 9.80 -18.87
CA ASP A 42 -19.82 10.24 -20.15
C ASP A 42 -19.67 11.76 -20.39
N ARG A 43 -18.84 12.45 -19.56
CA ARG A 43 -18.55 13.87 -19.75
C ARG A 43 -17.70 14.08 -21.02
N PRO A 44 -17.63 15.31 -21.57
CA PRO A 44 -16.70 15.64 -22.63
C PRO A 44 -15.26 15.23 -22.29
N ASP A 45 -14.55 14.64 -23.25
CA ASP A 45 -13.19 14.15 -23.09
C ASP A 45 -12.20 15.13 -23.73
N THR A 46 -11.46 15.86 -22.90
CA THR A 46 -10.45 16.83 -23.35
C THR A 46 -9.12 16.57 -22.66
N LEU A 47 -8.00 17.05 -23.21
CA LEU A 47 -6.70 16.92 -22.58
C LEU A 47 -6.63 17.65 -21.22
N ALA A 48 -7.32 18.77 -21.10
CA ALA A 48 -7.37 19.56 -19.85
C ALA A 48 -8.25 18.92 -18.78
N ALA A 49 -9.32 18.23 -19.17
CA ALA A 49 -10.24 17.52 -18.27
C ALA A 49 -10.61 16.17 -18.92
N PRO A 50 -9.71 15.19 -18.89
CA PRO A 50 -9.99 13.89 -19.46
C PRO A 50 -11.05 13.14 -18.66
N GLN A 51 -11.83 12.30 -19.34
CA GLN A 51 -12.81 11.45 -18.67
C GLN A 51 -12.13 10.59 -17.59
N LEU A 52 -12.78 10.47 -16.42
CA LEU A 52 -12.35 9.66 -15.30
C LEU A 52 -12.84 8.21 -15.48
N ARG A 53 -12.25 7.51 -16.44
CA ARG A 53 -12.72 6.20 -16.92
C ARG A 53 -12.63 5.10 -15.87
N ALA A 54 -13.76 4.47 -15.58
CA ALA A 54 -13.85 3.34 -14.65
C ALA A 54 -13.37 2.05 -15.32
N CYS A 55 -12.60 1.25 -14.57
CA CYS A 55 -12.21 -0.09 -14.97
C CYS A 55 -13.35 -1.11 -14.74
N VAL A 56 -13.09 -2.39 -15.05
CA VAL A 56 -14.07 -3.49 -14.87
C VAL A 56 -14.58 -3.61 -13.43
N ARG A 57 -13.74 -3.35 -12.40
CA ARG A 57 -14.12 -3.44 -10.97
C ARG A 57 -15.22 -2.44 -10.60
N GLY A 58 -15.09 -1.18 -11.04
CA GLY A 58 -16.13 -0.16 -10.80
C GLY A 58 -17.45 -0.52 -11.47
N ARG A 59 -17.40 -1.03 -12.69
CA ARG A 59 -18.61 -1.46 -13.42
C ARG A 59 -19.23 -2.72 -12.82
N ALA A 60 -18.43 -3.67 -12.34
CA ALA A 60 -18.88 -4.88 -11.68
C ALA A 60 -19.39 -4.65 -10.25
N TYR A 61 -19.29 -3.40 -9.72
CA TYR A 61 -19.78 -3.09 -8.37
C TYR A 61 -21.29 -3.33 -8.20
N LEU A 62 -22.04 -3.35 -9.32
CA LEU A 62 -23.46 -3.71 -9.32
C LEU A 62 -23.71 -5.11 -8.69
N ARG A 63 -22.82 -6.08 -8.94
CA ARG A 63 -22.91 -7.41 -8.32
C ARG A 63 -22.65 -7.37 -6.83
N ARG A 64 -21.73 -6.53 -6.37
CA ARG A 64 -21.48 -6.31 -4.95
C ARG A 64 -22.66 -5.60 -4.27
N GLN A 65 -23.26 -4.60 -4.94
CA GLN A 65 -24.42 -3.85 -4.43
C GLN A 65 -25.60 -4.77 -4.05
N TYR A 66 -25.87 -5.74 -4.89
CA TYR A 66 -27.01 -6.66 -4.73
C TYR A 66 -26.57 -8.10 -4.45
N HIS A 67 -25.40 -8.29 -3.87
CA HIS A 67 -24.90 -9.63 -3.54
C HIS A 67 -25.76 -10.31 -2.46
N PRO A 68 -26.12 -11.60 -2.62
CA PRO A 68 -27.00 -12.28 -1.66
C PRO A 68 -26.39 -12.44 -0.25
N ASP A 69 -25.05 -12.48 -0.15
CA ASP A 69 -24.34 -12.66 1.12
C ASP A 69 -24.08 -11.33 1.87
N ARG A 70 -24.74 -10.25 1.47
CA ARG A 70 -24.68 -9.00 2.23
C ARG A 70 -25.24 -9.19 3.64
N LEU A 71 -24.53 -8.65 4.62
CA LEU A 71 -25.02 -8.57 6.00
C LEU A 71 -26.23 -7.62 6.05
N MET A 72 -27.32 -8.09 6.68
CA MET A 72 -28.59 -7.37 6.73
C MET A 72 -29.01 -6.96 8.13
N THR A 73 -28.49 -7.62 9.16
CA THR A 73 -28.79 -7.41 10.58
C THR A 73 -27.53 -7.48 11.42
N PRO A 74 -27.47 -6.83 12.60
CA PRO A 74 -26.36 -7.03 13.53
C PRO A 74 -26.23 -8.50 13.94
N LEU A 75 -24.99 -8.96 14.14
CA LEU A 75 -24.69 -10.36 14.45
C LEU A 75 -23.86 -10.46 15.74
N LYS A 76 -24.13 -11.47 16.57
CA LYS A 76 -23.36 -11.81 17.76
C LYS A 76 -22.82 -13.22 17.65
N ARG A 77 -21.56 -13.40 17.94
CA ARG A 77 -20.87 -14.70 17.93
C ARG A 77 -21.53 -15.68 18.93
N VAL A 78 -21.72 -16.92 18.50
CA VAL A 78 -22.25 -18.01 19.34
C VAL A 78 -21.29 -19.19 19.48
N GLY A 79 -20.31 -19.29 18.56
CA GLY A 79 -19.29 -20.33 18.57
C GLY A 79 -17.90 -19.82 18.98
N ARG A 80 -16.87 -20.63 18.68
CA ARG A 80 -15.48 -20.21 18.90
C ARG A 80 -15.11 -19.05 17.98
N ARG A 81 -14.24 -18.17 18.43
CA ARG A 81 -13.74 -17.06 17.61
C ARG A 81 -13.00 -17.60 16.37
N GLY A 82 -13.33 -17.07 15.19
CA GLY A 82 -12.84 -17.54 13.89
C GLY A 82 -13.61 -18.73 13.31
N GLY A 83 -14.66 -19.23 13.99
CA GLY A 83 -15.54 -20.30 13.48
C GLY A 83 -16.59 -19.84 12.48
N GLY A 84 -16.96 -18.57 12.51
CA GLY A 84 -17.97 -18.01 11.61
C GLY A 84 -19.41 -18.29 12.03
N GLU A 85 -19.65 -18.70 13.26
CA GLU A 85 -20.98 -19.00 13.81
C GLU A 85 -21.55 -17.80 14.54
N PHE A 86 -22.70 -17.28 14.03
CA PHE A 86 -23.33 -16.06 14.54
C PHE A 86 -24.85 -16.23 14.64
N ARG A 87 -25.47 -15.46 15.54
CA ARG A 87 -26.93 -15.23 15.58
C ARG A 87 -27.25 -13.76 15.32
N SER A 88 -28.39 -13.50 14.71
CA SER A 88 -28.92 -12.14 14.59
C SER A 88 -29.31 -11.58 15.96
N ILE A 89 -29.08 -10.29 16.16
CA ILE A 89 -29.46 -9.52 17.34
C ILE A 89 -30.06 -8.19 16.90
N SER A 90 -30.71 -7.46 17.82
CA SER A 90 -31.19 -6.11 17.56
C SER A 90 -30.02 -5.11 17.59
N TRP A 91 -30.22 -3.93 16.97
CA TRP A 91 -29.28 -2.82 17.08
C TRP A 91 -29.08 -2.37 18.53
N ASP A 92 -30.13 -2.38 19.37
CA ASP A 92 -30.02 -2.03 20.78
C ASP A 92 -29.13 -3.02 21.53
N GLU A 93 -29.31 -4.35 21.34
CA GLU A 93 -28.41 -5.36 21.92
C GLU A 93 -26.98 -5.19 21.43
N ALA A 94 -26.79 -4.85 20.16
CA ALA A 94 -25.46 -4.65 19.60
C ALA A 94 -24.77 -3.43 20.22
N PHE A 95 -25.43 -2.26 20.24
CA PHE A 95 -24.85 -1.03 20.79
C PHE A 95 -24.59 -1.12 22.28
N ASP A 96 -25.54 -1.69 23.05
CA ASP A 96 -25.36 -1.88 24.49
C ASP A 96 -24.17 -2.82 24.77
N SER A 97 -24.06 -3.93 24.01
CA SER A 97 -22.93 -4.85 24.13
C SER A 97 -21.60 -4.17 23.84
N VAL A 98 -21.52 -3.36 22.78
CA VAL A 98 -20.28 -2.65 22.40
C VAL A 98 -19.93 -1.56 23.40
N ALA A 99 -20.91 -0.72 23.81
CA ALA A 99 -20.69 0.35 24.77
C ALA A 99 -20.19 -0.17 26.12
N VAL A 100 -20.83 -1.22 26.67
CA VAL A 100 -20.40 -1.86 27.91
C VAL A 100 -18.95 -2.35 27.83
N GLN A 101 -18.54 -2.95 26.71
CA GLN A 101 -17.15 -3.42 26.55
C GLN A 101 -16.16 -2.26 26.39
N PHE A 102 -16.53 -1.19 25.71
CA PHE A 102 -15.69 0.00 25.61
C PHE A 102 -15.47 0.63 27.01
N GLU A 103 -16.53 0.79 27.78
CA GLU A 103 -16.44 1.31 29.16
C GLU A 103 -15.60 0.39 30.05
N ARG A 104 -15.86 -0.92 30.01
CA ARG A 104 -15.12 -1.92 30.80
C ARG A 104 -13.62 -1.88 30.51
N VAL A 105 -13.23 -1.99 29.23
CA VAL A 105 -11.81 -2.00 28.85
C VAL A 105 -11.14 -0.68 29.19
N LYS A 106 -11.79 0.44 28.90
CA LYS A 106 -11.28 1.77 29.25
C LYS A 106 -11.09 1.96 30.76
N HIS A 107 -12.05 1.48 31.56
CA HIS A 107 -11.97 1.58 33.03
C HIS A 107 -10.87 0.66 33.60
N GLN A 108 -10.74 -0.55 33.05
CA GLN A 108 -9.82 -1.57 33.57
C GLN A 108 -8.38 -1.34 33.13
N TYR A 109 -8.16 -0.90 31.90
CA TYR A 109 -6.85 -0.82 31.25
C TYR A 109 -6.48 0.60 30.76
N GLY A 110 -7.45 1.52 30.67
CA GLY A 110 -7.25 2.83 30.06
C GLY A 110 -7.52 2.85 28.55
N SER A 111 -7.58 4.08 27.98
CA SER A 111 -7.90 4.30 26.56
C SER A 111 -6.87 3.72 25.61
N SER A 112 -5.60 3.59 26.00
CA SER A 112 -4.52 2.99 25.18
C SER A 112 -4.69 1.48 24.92
N ALA A 113 -5.61 0.80 25.63
CA ALA A 113 -5.97 -0.60 25.37
C ALA A 113 -7.07 -0.77 24.31
N LEU A 114 -7.71 0.35 23.89
CA LEU A 114 -8.64 0.40 22.77
C LEU A 114 -7.89 0.63 21.46
N PHE A 115 -8.26 -0.05 20.39
CA PHE A 115 -7.55 0.01 19.13
C PHE A 115 -8.49 0.04 17.92
N VAL A 116 -8.28 1.01 17.02
CA VAL A 116 -8.89 1.07 15.69
C VAL A 116 -7.82 0.71 14.66
N PRO A 117 -7.90 -0.47 14.03
CA PRO A 117 -6.88 -0.92 13.10
C PRO A 117 -6.87 -0.09 11.82
N TYR A 118 -5.78 -0.25 11.05
CA TYR A 118 -5.62 0.39 9.76
C TYR A 118 -6.76 -0.01 8.82
N GLY A 119 -7.35 0.98 8.19
CA GLY A 119 -8.36 0.79 7.16
C GLY A 119 -8.53 2.08 6.38
N THR A 120 -8.44 2.00 5.07
CA THR A 120 -8.77 3.12 4.20
C THR A 120 -10.17 2.97 3.61
N GLY A 121 -10.74 1.76 3.68
CA GLY A 121 -12.11 1.41 3.27
C GLY A 121 -12.55 2.04 1.96
N SER A 122 -12.98 3.27 2.02
CA SER A 122 -13.21 4.16 0.89
C SER A 122 -12.43 5.46 1.09
N TYR A 123 -12.16 6.19 0.01
CA TYR A 123 -11.50 7.50 0.10
C TYR A 123 -12.47 8.68 0.30
N ASN A 124 -13.68 8.39 0.68
CA ASN A 124 -14.69 9.38 1.07
C ASN A 124 -14.27 10.09 2.36
N GLN A 125 -14.56 11.37 2.49
CA GLN A 125 -14.29 12.15 3.71
C GLN A 125 -14.96 11.55 4.96
N LEU A 126 -16.15 10.97 4.79
CA LEU A 126 -16.89 10.26 5.83
C LEU A 126 -16.62 8.74 5.79
N ASN A 127 -15.42 8.30 5.41
CA ASN A 127 -15.12 6.86 5.43
C ASN A 127 -15.10 6.28 6.85
N GLY A 128 -15.32 4.96 6.95
CA GLY A 128 -15.46 4.28 8.23
C GLY A 128 -14.29 4.51 9.19
N SER A 129 -13.06 4.55 8.69
CA SER A 129 -11.86 4.81 9.51
C SER A 129 -11.86 6.23 10.11
N HIS A 130 -12.27 7.25 9.35
CA HIS A 130 -12.32 8.63 9.85
C HIS A 130 -13.43 8.83 10.89
N VAL A 131 -14.62 8.28 10.64
CA VAL A 131 -15.72 8.41 11.60
C VAL A 131 -15.46 7.63 12.88
N ALA A 132 -14.83 6.43 12.79
CA ALA A 132 -14.42 5.67 13.96
C ALA A 132 -13.36 6.42 14.79
N ARG A 133 -12.38 7.06 14.13
CA ARG A 133 -11.37 7.88 14.84
C ARG A 133 -12.01 9.09 15.52
N ARG A 134 -12.96 9.77 14.86
CA ARG A 134 -13.71 10.85 15.51
C ARG A 134 -14.41 10.36 16.78
N LEU A 135 -15.11 9.22 16.69
CA LEU A 135 -15.76 8.60 17.84
C LEU A 135 -14.78 8.36 18.98
N MET A 136 -13.66 7.68 18.68
CA MET A 136 -12.67 7.32 19.71
C MET A 136 -11.96 8.53 20.30
N ASN A 137 -11.58 9.51 19.48
CA ASN A 137 -10.93 10.73 19.96
C ASN A 137 -11.83 11.52 20.92
N LEU A 138 -13.10 11.66 20.59
CA LEU A 138 -14.10 12.34 21.45
C LEU A 138 -14.44 11.50 22.69
N TYR A 139 -14.38 10.18 22.62
CA TYR A 139 -14.62 9.30 23.78
C TYR A 139 -13.46 9.24 24.77
N GLY A 140 -12.31 9.80 24.45
CA GLY A 140 -11.12 9.86 25.34
C GLY A 140 -9.91 9.13 24.76
N GLY A 141 -9.91 8.84 23.45
CA GLY A 141 -8.78 8.34 22.69
C GLY A 141 -8.69 6.83 22.58
N CYS A 142 -7.73 6.39 21.79
CA CYS A 142 -7.31 5.01 21.61
C CYS A 142 -5.84 4.97 21.23
N LEU A 143 -5.20 3.80 21.26
CA LEU A 143 -3.83 3.63 20.76
C LEU A 143 -3.73 4.11 19.32
N GLY A 144 -2.82 5.06 19.08
CA GLY A 144 -2.58 5.63 17.77
C GLY A 144 -1.77 4.70 16.84
N ILE A 145 -1.87 4.96 15.54
CA ILE A 145 -1.04 4.28 14.54
C ILE A 145 -0.42 5.30 13.59
N TYR A 146 0.79 5.00 13.14
CA TYR A 146 1.44 5.78 12.09
C TYR A 146 1.93 4.88 10.96
N ASN A 147 2.26 5.49 9.82
CA ASN A 147 2.72 4.82 8.62
C ASN A 147 1.58 4.05 7.90
N SER A 148 1.89 3.11 7.01
CA SER A 148 0.90 2.38 6.23
C SER A 148 1.42 1.01 5.79
N TYR A 149 0.51 0.07 5.46
CA TYR A 149 0.87 -1.18 4.80
C TYR A 149 1.35 -1.00 3.35
N SER A 150 0.91 0.09 2.70
CA SER A 150 1.12 0.27 1.25
C SER A 150 2.51 0.80 0.90
N TRP A 151 3.03 1.74 1.68
CA TRP A 151 4.18 2.57 1.31
C TRP A 151 5.10 2.93 2.49
N ALA A 152 5.15 2.08 3.51
CA ALA A 152 5.89 2.36 4.73
C ALA A 152 7.34 2.79 4.48
N ALA A 153 8.07 2.01 3.70
CA ALA A 153 9.46 2.31 3.39
C ALA A 153 9.59 3.63 2.60
N THR A 154 8.74 3.85 1.59
CA THR A 154 8.73 5.08 0.79
C THR A 154 8.40 6.30 1.65
N ASN A 155 7.45 6.16 2.58
CA ASN A 155 7.00 7.25 3.46
C ASN A 155 8.09 7.75 4.41
N LEU A 156 8.97 6.87 4.87
CA LEU A 156 10.10 7.26 5.74
C LEU A 156 11.38 7.54 4.95
N ALA A 157 11.66 6.81 3.87
CA ALA A 157 12.89 6.98 3.12
C ALA A 157 12.91 8.25 2.24
N THR A 158 11.79 8.62 1.62
CA THR A 158 11.75 9.81 0.74
C THR A 158 12.15 11.10 1.47
N PRO A 159 11.64 11.38 2.69
CA PRO A 159 12.06 12.58 3.44
C PRO A 159 13.53 12.59 3.86
N THR A 160 14.19 11.41 4.00
CA THR A 160 15.64 11.38 4.29
C THR A 160 16.51 11.87 3.11
N VAL A 161 15.90 12.00 1.92
CA VAL A 161 16.57 12.50 0.71
C VAL A 161 16.13 13.94 0.39
N TYR A 162 14.82 14.21 0.47
CA TYR A 162 14.24 15.49 0.00
C TYR A 162 13.61 16.33 1.11
N GLY A 163 13.50 15.85 2.33
CA GLY A 163 12.81 16.54 3.43
C GLY A 163 11.27 16.53 3.32
N THR A 164 10.71 15.99 2.24
CA THR A 164 9.27 16.00 1.94
C THR A 164 8.81 14.75 1.21
N LEU A 165 7.51 14.47 1.25
CA LEU A 165 6.85 13.44 0.44
C LEU A 165 6.34 13.97 -0.91
N ILE A 166 6.33 15.29 -1.09
CA ILE A 166 5.81 15.96 -2.29
C ILE A 166 6.96 16.03 -3.31
N THR A 167 7.09 14.96 -4.10
CA THR A 167 8.20 14.78 -5.04
C THR A 167 7.74 14.57 -6.49
N GLY A 168 6.41 14.54 -6.72
CA GLY A 168 5.81 14.29 -8.02
C GLY A 168 5.39 15.56 -8.75
N ASN A 169 5.53 15.57 -10.07
CA ASN A 169 4.93 16.54 -10.94
C ASN A 169 3.47 16.17 -11.22
N GLN A 170 2.68 17.10 -11.78
CA GLN A 170 1.37 16.73 -12.31
C GLN A 170 1.52 15.73 -13.46
N ARG A 171 0.57 14.78 -13.57
CA ARG A 171 0.63 13.71 -14.60
C ARG A 171 0.66 14.22 -16.05
N GLN A 172 0.09 15.41 -16.31
CA GLN A 172 0.16 16.07 -17.60
C GLN A 172 1.60 16.39 -18.01
N ASP A 173 2.50 16.57 -17.06
CA ASP A 173 3.92 16.86 -17.30
C ASP A 173 4.66 15.69 -17.97
N TRP A 174 4.14 14.47 -17.86
CA TRP A 174 4.72 13.32 -18.57
C TRP A 174 4.73 13.48 -20.10
N LEU A 175 3.87 14.34 -20.65
CA LEU A 175 3.90 14.68 -22.09
C LEU A 175 5.19 15.39 -22.52
N ASN A 176 5.91 15.98 -21.59
CA ASN A 176 7.20 16.61 -21.83
C ASN A 176 8.39 15.61 -21.73
N ALA A 177 8.17 14.40 -21.20
CA ALA A 177 9.23 13.40 -21.03
C ALA A 177 9.67 12.83 -22.40
N LYS A 178 10.97 12.52 -22.51
CA LYS A 178 11.54 11.77 -23.64
C LYS A 178 11.77 10.31 -23.33
N TYR A 179 11.90 10.00 -22.04
CA TYR A 179 12.17 8.66 -21.55
C TYR A 179 11.41 8.40 -20.25
N ILE A 180 10.75 7.25 -20.13
CA ILE A 180 9.98 6.87 -18.94
C ILE A 180 10.41 5.48 -18.51
N LEU A 181 11.02 5.36 -17.32
CA LEU A 181 11.26 4.11 -16.63
C LEU A 181 10.11 3.82 -15.67
N MET A 182 9.31 2.82 -15.99
CA MET A 182 8.29 2.25 -15.11
C MET A 182 8.94 1.13 -14.29
N TRP A 183 9.30 1.39 -13.05
CA TRP A 183 10.01 0.44 -12.20
C TRP A 183 9.10 -0.17 -11.13
N GLY A 184 8.78 -1.46 -11.25
CA GLY A 184 7.85 -2.15 -10.36
C GLY A 184 6.47 -1.48 -10.29
N TRP A 185 6.02 -0.87 -11.39
CA TRP A 185 4.80 -0.07 -11.46
C TRP A 185 3.85 -0.53 -12.56
N ASN A 186 2.59 -0.78 -12.19
CA ASN A 186 1.60 -1.35 -13.09
C ASN A 186 0.27 -0.55 -13.04
N PRO A 187 0.22 0.70 -13.57
CA PRO A 187 -0.96 1.54 -13.51
C PRO A 187 -2.17 1.01 -14.29
N ALA A 188 -1.98 0.14 -15.27
CA ALA A 188 -3.09 -0.48 -16.01
C ALA A 188 -3.95 -1.41 -15.13
N GLU A 189 -3.37 -2.02 -14.10
CA GLU A 189 -4.08 -2.90 -13.15
C GLU A 189 -4.39 -2.21 -11.82
N MET A 190 -3.39 -1.58 -11.20
CA MET A 190 -3.52 -1.03 -9.84
C MET A 190 -4.14 0.37 -9.77
N ARG A 191 -4.19 1.10 -10.88
CA ARG A 191 -4.74 2.46 -10.95
C ARG A 191 -4.11 3.45 -9.96
N ASP A 192 -2.81 3.59 -9.99
CA ASP A 192 -2.09 4.60 -9.20
C ASP A 192 -2.28 6.00 -9.83
N GLY A 193 -3.37 6.65 -9.44
CA GLY A 193 -3.91 7.85 -10.06
C GLY A 193 -4.80 7.54 -11.27
N THR A 194 -5.99 8.14 -11.31
CA THR A 194 -6.87 8.06 -12.48
C THR A 194 -6.16 8.63 -13.70
N ASN A 195 -6.25 7.96 -14.84
CA ASN A 195 -5.64 8.37 -16.10
C ASN A 195 -4.09 8.34 -16.15
N SER A 196 -3.38 7.73 -15.20
CA SER A 196 -1.93 7.55 -15.31
C SER A 196 -1.55 6.77 -16.56
N ASP A 197 -2.23 5.66 -16.83
CA ASP A 197 -2.07 4.86 -18.05
C ASP A 197 -2.38 5.66 -19.33
N TYR A 198 -3.39 6.54 -19.29
CA TYR A 198 -3.73 7.41 -20.40
C TYR A 198 -2.61 8.41 -20.75
N PHE A 199 -2.07 9.11 -19.75
CA PHE A 199 -0.98 10.09 -19.98
C PHE A 199 0.32 9.43 -20.42
N ILE A 200 0.67 8.24 -19.89
CA ILE A 200 1.82 7.46 -20.36
C ILE A 200 1.65 7.08 -21.83
N LYS A 201 0.45 6.61 -22.21
CA LYS A 201 0.14 6.30 -23.62
C LYS A 201 0.30 7.52 -24.53
N LEU A 202 -0.18 8.68 -24.11
CA LEU A 202 -0.03 9.93 -24.85
C LEU A 202 1.44 10.36 -24.96
N ALA A 203 2.20 10.27 -23.88
CA ALA A 203 3.64 10.56 -23.89
C ALA A 203 4.39 9.66 -24.88
N ARG A 204 4.09 8.36 -24.88
CA ARG A 204 4.64 7.40 -25.86
C ARG A 204 4.26 7.76 -27.29
N GLN A 205 2.99 8.14 -27.55
CA GLN A 205 2.55 8.60 -28.86
C GLN A 205 3.24 9.91 -29.31
N ALA A 206 3.63 10.74 -28.36
CA ALA A 206 4.41 11.96 -28.59
C ALA A 206 5.93 11.69 -28.79
N GLY A 207 6.36 10.42 -28.71
CA GLY A 207 7.73 10.00 -28.99
C GLY A 207 8.58 9.66 -27.74
N ALA A 208 8.01 9.67 -26.53
CA ALA A 208 8.71 9.18 -25.35
C ALA A 208 8.94 7.66 -25.44
N ARG A 209 10.17 7.22 -25.19
CA ARG A 209 10.46 5.79 -25.01
C ARG A 209 10.05 5.33 -23.61
N VAL A 210 9.28 4.26 -23.53
CA VAL A 210 8.80 3.70 -22.26
C VAL A 210 9.40 2.31 -22.02
N VAL A 211 10.10 2.13 -20.90
CA VAL A 211 10.70 0.86 -20.47
C VAL A 211 10.09 0.43 -19.15
N CYS A 212 9.68 -0.84 -19.05
CA CYS A 212 9.13 -1.44 -17.84
C CYS A 212 10.14 -2.43 -17.23
N ILE A 213 10.53 -2.21 -15.98
CA ILE A 213 11.40 -3.10 -15.20
C ILE A 213 10.53 -3.75 -14.13
N ASP A 214 10.27 -5.06 -14.25
CA ASP A 214 9.34 -5.79 -13.38
C ASP A 214 9.60 -7.29 -13.52
N PRO A 215 9.54 -8.12 -12.48
CA PRO A 215 9.66 -9.58 -12.61
C PRO A 215 8.55 -10.20 -13.48
N ARG A 216 7.46 -9.48 -13.69
CA ARG A 216 6.28 -9.92 -14.42
C ARG A 216 6.00 -9.05 -15.65
N HIS A 217 5.73 -9.68 -16.80
CA HIS A 217 5.19 -8.99 -17.97
C HIS A 217 3.73 -8.62 -17.74
N SER A 218 3.53 -7.53 -16.98
CA SER A 218 2.22 -7.03 -16.54
C SER A 218 1.39 -6.45 -17.69
N LEU A 219 0.13 -6.08 -17.41
CA LEU A 219 -0.69 -5.36 -18.41
C LEU A 219 -0.07 -4.02 -18.79
N SER A 220 0.58 -3.33 -17.87
CA SER A 220 1.29 -2.08 -18.21
C SER A 220 2.51 -2.33 -19.08
N ALA A 221 3.29 -3.38 -18.81
CA ALA A 221 4.39 -3.77 -19.68
C ALA A 221 3.90 -4.08 -21.10
N ALA A 222 2.78 -4.80 -21.21
CA ALA A 222 2.22 -5.18 -22.52
C ALA A 222 1.59 -4.02 -23.29
N ALA A 223 0.92 -3.07 -22.61
CA ALA A 223 0.10 -2.04 -23.26
C ALA A 223 0.82 -0.68 -23.39
N LEU A 224 1.74 -0.37 -22.47
CA LEU A 224 2.33 0.97 -22.36
C LEU A 224 3.83 1.00 -22.67
N ALA A 225 4.56 -0.09 -22.42
CA ALA A 225 6.00 -0.12 -22.62
C ALA A 225 6.41 -0.48 -24.05
N ASP A 226 7.57 0.01 -24.50
CA ASP A 226 8.28 -0.41 -25.70
C ASP A 226 9.17 -1.63 -25.44
N GLU A 227 9.59 -1.80 -24.16
CA GLU A 227 10.45 -2.88 -23.73
C GLU A 227 10.11 -3.28 -22.29
N TRP A 228 10.16 -4.59 -22.02
CA TRP A 228 10.08 -5.18 -20.69
C TRP A 228 11.40 -5.84 -20.32
N ILE A 229 11.90 -5.52 -19.12
CA ILE A 229 13.12 -6.08 -18.56
C ILE A 229 12.75 -6.84 -17.28
N PRO A 230 12.83 -8.19 -17.30
CA PRO A 230 12.61 -8.97 -16.09
C PRO A 230 13.78 -8.77 -15.11
N ILE A 231 13.47 -8.52 -13.85
CA ILE A 231 14.46 -8.36 -12.78
C ILE A 231 14.12 -9.27 -11.61
N ARG A 232 15.12 -9.90 -11.00
CA ARG A 232 14.94 -10.71 -9.80
C ARG A 232 14.40 -9.84 -8.66
N PRO A 233 13.30 -10.26 -7.99
CA PRO A 233 12.72 -9.49 -6.89
C PRO A 233 13.72 -9.22 -5.76
N GLY A 234 13.72 -7.98 -5.22
CA GLY A 234 14.59 -7.56 -4.11
C GLY A 234 16.03 -7.20 -4.50
N THR A 235 16.32 -7.09 -5.79
CA THR A 235 17.67 -6.77 -6.29
C THR A 235 17.73 -5.42 -7.02
N ASP A 236 16.68 -4.65 -6.97
CA ASP A 236 16.50 -3.35 -7.67
C ASP A 236 17.64 -2.37 -7.35
N THR A 237 18.04 -2.28 -6.07
CA THR A 237 19.12 -1.40 -5.61
C THR A 237 20.46 -1.78 -6.25
N ALA A 238 20.72 -3.09 -6.52
CA ALA A 238 21.93 -3.51 -7.20
C ALA A 238 21.96 -3.02 -8.65
N MET A 239 20.85 -3.14 -9.39
CA MET A 239 20.74 -2.60 -10.75
C MET A 239 20.92 -1.08 -10.76
N MET A 240 20.28 -0.36 -9.85
CA MET A 240 20.40 1.11 -9.74
C MET A 240 21.84 1.53 -9.42
N SER A 241 22.53 0.79 -8.55
CA SER A 241 23.95 1.04 -8.25
C SER A 241 24.84 0.85 -9.46
N ALA A 242 24.57 -0.21 -10.25
CA ALA A 242 25.34 -0.44 -11.48
C ALA A 242 25.02 0.59 -12.59
N MET A 243 23.79 1.08 -12.66
CA MET A 243 23.46 2.22 -13.53
C MET A 243 24.26 3.47 -13.13
N ALA A 244 24.35 3.75 -11.82
CA ALA A 244 25.17 4.85 -11.32
C ALA A 244 26.65 4.65 -11.64
N PHE A 245 27.18 3.41 -11.57
CA PHE A 245 28.56 3.11 -11.96
C PHE A 245 28.84 3.48 -13.41
N VAL A 246 27.94 3.10 -14.35
CA VAL A 246 28.07 3.47 -15.76
C VAL A 246 28.04 4.99 -15.92
N MET A 247 27.10 5.67 -15.28
CA MET A 247 27.02 7.14 -15.35
C MET A 247 28.26 7.85 -14.83
N LEU A 248 28.87 7.34 -13.75
CA LEU A 248 30.10 7.88 -13.18
C LEU A 248 31.30 7.66 -14.08
N THR A 249 31.50 6.42 -14.56
CA THR A 249 32.68 6.05 -15.34
C THR A 249 32.68 6.60 -16.76
N GLU A 250 31.49 6.87 -17.31
CA GLU A 250 31.32 7.44 -18.65
C GLU A 250 31.04 8.96 -18.63
N GLY A 251 31.03 9.59 -17.45
CA GLY A 251 30.80 11.03 -17.33
C GLY A 251 29.39 11.49 -17.74
N LEU A 252 28.37 10.62 -17.58
CA LEU A 252 27.00 10.88 -18.01
C LEU A 252 26.12 11.52 -16.91
N TYR A 253 26.63 11.70 -15.71
CA TYR A 253 25.90 12.39 -14.64
C TYR A 253 26.03 13.92 -14.75
N ASP A 254 25.09 14.64 -14.15
CA ASP A 254 25.03 16.10 -14.13
C ASP A 254 25.91 16.65 -13.00
N ALA A 255 27.22 16.81 -13.28
CA ALA A 255 28.22 17.21 -12.28
C ALA A 255 27.90 18.56 -11.62
N ASP A 256 27.39 19.53 -12.39
CA ASP A 256 27.06 20.86 -11.87
C ASP A 256 25.84 20.80 -10.95
N PHE A 257 24.79 20.09 -11.32
CA PHE A 257 23.62 19.90 -10.47
C PHE A 257 24.01 19.16 -9.17
N VAL A 258 24.78 18.10 -9.26
CA VAL A 258 25.26 17.36 -8.10
C VAL A 258 26.08 18.26 -7.17
N ARG A 259 27.00 19.01 -7.70
CA ARG A 259 27.88 19.92 -6.92
C ARG A 259 27.09 21.01 -6.19
N THR A 260 26.06 21.58 -6.81
CA THR A 260 25.32 22.72 -6.28
C THR A 260 24.10 22.31 -5.43
N HIS A 261 23.40 21.21 -5.80
CA HIS A 261 22.11 20.83 -5.23
C HIS A 261 22.16 19.61 -4.29
N CYS A 262 23.28 18.86 -4.26
CA CYS A 262 23.37 17.61 -3.47
C CYS A 262 24.46 17.69 -2.40
N VAL A 263 24.36 16.79 -1.40
CA VAL A 263 25.41 16.51 -0.41
C VAL A 263 25.63 15.01 -0.29
N GLY A 264 26.88 14.58 0.02
CA GLY A 264 27.21 13.19 0.25
C GLY A 264 27.49 12.35 -1.01
N PHE A 265 27.61 12.99 -2.16
CA PHE A 265 27.96 12.30 -3.41
C PHE A 265 29.43 11.92 -3.49
N GLU A 266 30.33 12.84 -3.17
CA GLU A 266 31.80 12.62 -3.18
C GLU A 266 32.45 13.11 -1.88
N ALA A 267 33.67 12.65 -1.61
CA ALA A 267 34.38 12.87 -0.36
C ALA A 267 34.47 14.34 0.08
N GLY A 268 34.63 15.27 -0.87
CA GLY A 268 34.69 16.71 -0.58
C GLY A 268 33.37 17.37 -0.16
N GLN A 269 32.24 16.64 -0.22
CA GLN A 269 30.87 17.12 0.09
C GLN A 269 30.23 16.36 1.26
N MET A 270 31.03 15.66 2.04
CA MET A 270 30.51 14.83 3.13
C MET A 270 30.10 15.68 4.35
N PRO A 271 28.89 15.51 4.87
CA PRO A 271 28.45 16.20 6.11
C PRO A 271 29.07 15.59 7.37
N VAL A 272 29.72 14.43 7.28
CA VAL A 272 30.44 13.74 8.36
C VAL A 272 31.82 13.37 7.86
N GLU A 273 32.85 13.85 8.53
CA GLU A 273 34.24 13.56 8.19
C GLU A 273 34.56 12.06 8.28
N GLY A 274 35.26 11.54 7.30
CA GLY A 274 35.63 10.12 7.22
C GLY A 274 34.49 9.16 6.88
N ALA A 275 33.25 9.63 6.76
CA ALA A 275 32.13 8.77 6.29
C ALA A 275 32.30 8.42 4.81
N GLU A 276 31.68 7.30 4.39
CA GLU A 276 31.74 6.82 3.00
C GLU A 276 30.81 7.64 2.11
N SER A 277 31.35 8.18 1.01
CA SER A 277 30.56 8.86 0.00
C SER A 277 29.86 7.86 -0.93
N TYR A 278 28.78 8.31 -1.61
CA TYR A 278 28.09 7.45 -2.58
C TYR A 278 29.01 7.05 -3.75
N LYS A 279 29.84 7.97 -4.24
CA LYS A 279 30.83 7.71 -5.30
C LYS A 279 31.86 6.65 -4.87
N ASP A 280 32.34 6.72 -3.63
CA ASP A 280 33.29 5.73 -3.10
C ASP A 280 32.65 4.34 -3.00
N TYR A 281 31.39 4.25 -2.55
CA TYR A 281 30.65 2.99 -2.53
C TYR A 281 30.45 2.42 -3.94
N ILE A 282 30.03 3.23 -4.90
CA ILE A 282 29.82 2.78 -6.28
C ILE A 282 31.12 2.28 -6.93
N LEU A 283 32.23 2.98 -6.69
CA LEU A 283 33.53 2.61 -7.23
C LEU A 283 34.25 1.51 -6.44
N GLY A 284 33.70 1.07 -5.31
CA GLY A 284 34.29 0.01 -4.48
C GLY A 284 35.54 0.44 -3.72
N VAL A 285 35.67 1.72 -3.38
CA VAL A 285 36.89 2.27 -2.74
C VAL A 285 37.13 1.63 -1.37
N ARG A 286 36.07 1.36 -0.59
CA ARG A 286 36.21 0.79 0.75
C ARG A 286 36.08 -0.72 0.81
N ASP A 287 35.17 -1.31 0.05
CA ASP A 287 34.87 -2.73 0.08
C ASP A 287 35.64 -3.54 -0.99
N GLY A 288 36.38 -2.85 -1.86
CA GLY A 288 37.12 -3.46 -2.97
C GLY A 288 36.20 -4.02 -4.07
N LEU A 289 34.89 -3.73 -4.05
CA LEU A 289 33.91 -4.29 -4.96
C LEU A 289 33.20 -3.18 -5.77
N PRO A 290 33.69 -2.79 -6.94
CA PRO A 290 33.03 -1.87 -7.84
C PRO A 290 31.65 -2.41 -8.26
N LYS A 291 30.64 -1.55 -8.24
CA LYS A 291 29.25 -1.93 -8.53
C LYS A 291 29.01 -1.96 -10.05
N THR A 292 29.79 -2.75 -10.77
CA THR A 292 29.75 -2.85 -12.24
C THR A 292 28.44 -3.48 -12.76
N PRO A 293 28.11 -3.31 -14.04
CA PRO A 293 27.01 -4.05 -14.65
C PRO A 293 27.13 -5.58 -14.52
N GLN A 294 28.34 -6.14 -14.59
CA GLN A 294 28.61 -7.58 -14.42
C GLN A 294 28.33 -8.05 -12.97
N TRP A 295 28.73 -7.23 -11.97
CA TRP A 295 28.38 -7.50 -10.59
C TRP A 295 26.85 -7.53 -10.42
N ALA A 296 26.11 -6.55 -10.99
CA ALA A 296 24.66 -6.50 -10.88
C ALA A 296 23.98 -7.62 -11.68
N GLU A 297 24.50 -8.05 -12.84
CA GLU A 297 23.96 -9.17 -13.61
C GLU A 297 23.88 -10.45 -12.77
N SER A 298 24.94 -10.77 -12.01
CA SER A 298 24.98 -11.96 -11.15
C SER A 298 23.89 -11.93 -10.05
N ILE A 299 23.50 -10.75 -9.60
CA ILE A 299 22.49 -10.53 -8.56
C ILE A 299 21.09 -10.47 -9.15
N THR A 300 20.90 -9.64 -10.18
CA THR A 300 19.59 -9.24 -10.71
C THR A 300 19.03 -10.16 -11.79
N ALA A 301 19.88 -10.99 -12.39
CA ALA A 301 19.61 -11.74 -13.62
C ALA A 301 19.32 -10.86 -14.85
N VAL A 302 19.57 -9.54 -14.78
CA VAL A 302 19.50 -8.65 -15.92
C VAL A 302 20.87 -8.61 -16.61
N PRO A 303 20.98 -8.86 -17.93
CA PRO A 303 22.27 -8.85 -18.62
C PRO A 303 23.02 -7.52 -18.45
N ALA A 304 24.33 -7.58 -18.21
CA ALA A 304 25.18 -6.41 -17.99
C ALA A 304 25.10 -5.39 -19.15
N VAL A 305 25.01 -5.89 -20.38
CA VAL A 305 24.85 -5.04 -21.57
C VAL A 305 23.52 -4.27 -21.55
N THR A 306 22.46 -4.89 -21.03
CA THR A 306 21.14 -4.25 -20.85
C THR A 306 21.21 -3.18 -19.77
N ILE A 307 21.81 -3.49 -18.60
CA ILE A 307 21.99 -2.52 -17.51
C ILE A 307 22.76 -1.29 -18.00
N ALA A 308 23.88 -1.49 -18.68
CA ALA A 308 24.69 -0.40 -19.22
C ALA A 308 23.94 0.42 -20.27
N ARG A 309 23.16 -0.22 -21.15
CA ARG A 309 22.35 0.47 -22.16
C ARG A 309 21.26 1.34 -21.51
N ILE A 310 20.49 0.77 -20.56
CA ILE A 310 19.43 1.51 -19.84
C ILE A 310 20.02 2.69 -19.05
N ALA A 311 21.18 2.52 -18.43
CA ALA A 311 21.88 3.60 -17.75
C ALA A 311 22.19 4.77 -18.69
N ARG A 312 22.77 4.47 -19.87
CA ARG A 312 23.06 5.50 -20.91
C ARG A 312 21.77 6.16 -21.43
N GLU A 313 20.77 5.34 -21.79
CA GLU A 313 19.50 5.86 -22.30
C GLU A 313 18.84 6.81 -21.29
N TYR A 314 18.74 6.42 -20.01
CA TYR A 314 18.14 7.25 -18.96
C TYR A 314 18.94 8.54 -18.70
N ALA A 315 20.26 8.47 -18.70
CA ALA A 315 21.12 9.63 -18.44
C ALA A 315 21.11 10.65 -19.59
N THR A 316 20.97 10.21 -20.84
CA THR A 316 21.11 11.06 -22.04
C THR A 316 19.78 11.48 -22.65
N SER A 317 18.68 10.77 -22.43
CA SER A 317 17.36 11.11 -22.99
C SER A 317 16.59 12.06 -22.06
N LYS A 318 17.17 13.23 -21.80
CA LYS A 318 16.55 14.23 -20.92
C LYS A 318 15.46 15.06 -21.64
N PRO A 319 14.35 15.40 -20.95
CA PRO A 319 13.98 15.03 -19.58
C PRO A 319 13.52 13.58 -19.48
N ALA A 320 13.82 12.94 -18.35
CA ALA A 320 13.49 11.53 -18.10
C ALA A 320 12.76 11.32 -16.77
N VAL A 321 11.78 10.42 -16.78
CA VAL A 321 11.02 9.98 -15.62
C VAL A 321 11.56 8.63 -15.14
N LEU A 322 11.87 8.50 -13.84
CA LEU A 322 11.98 7.23 -13.13
C LEU A 322 10.85 7.16 -12.12
N TYR A 323 9.83 6.37 -12.41
CA TYR A 323 8.69 6.19 -11.53
C TYR A 323 8.78 4.86 -10.78
N GLN A 324 8.86 4.95 -9.46
CA GLN A 324 8.92 3.81 -8.56
C GLN A 324 7.52 3.37 -8.13
N GLY A 325 7.15 2.11 -8.45
CA GLY A 325 5.95 1.49 -7.92
C GLY A 325 6.10 1.06 -6.46
N TYR A 326 5.03 0.51 -5.87
CA TYR A 326 5.04 0.13 -4.45
C TYR A 326 5.57 -1.28 -4.19
N GLY A 327 5.67 -2.15 -5.21
CA GLY A 327 6.06 -3.54 -5.05
C GLY A 327 7.47 -3.71 -4.46
N MET A 328 8.42 -3.00 -5.03
CA MET A 328 9.84 -3.12 -4.67
C MET A 328 10.19 -2.55 -3.28
N GLN A 329 9.37 -1.65 -2.71
CA GLN A 329 9.61 -1.12 -1.36
C GLN A 329 8.92 -1.95 -0.25
N ARG A 330 8.04 -2.90 -0.59
CA ARG A 330 7.38 -3.82 0.35
C ARG A 330 8.20 -5.09 0.58
N ARG A 331 9.52 -4.91 0.69
CA ARG A 331 10.51 -5.97 0.84
C ARG A 331 11.44 -5.66 2.00
N ALA A 332 12.21 -6.66 2.42
CA ALA A 332 13.33 -6.43 3.33
C ALA A 332 14.19 -5.29 2.78
N TYR A 333 14.56 -4.34 3.58
CA TYR A 333 15.37 -3.19 3.17
C TYR A 333 14.78 -2.34 2.03
N GLY A 334 13.45 -2.29 1.91
CA GLY A 334 12.75 -1.51 0.87
C GLY A 334 13.07 -0.02 0.87
N GLU A 335 13.55 0.52 1.98
CA GLU A 335 14.05 1.89 2.11
C GLU A 335 15.24 2.17 1.18
N GLN A 336 16.08 1.17 0.93
CA GLN A 336 17.27 1.35 0.11
C GLN A 336 16.93 1.54 -1.36
N VAL A 337 15.96 0.79 -1.89
CA VAL A 337 15.55 0.95 -3.29
C VAL A 337 14.89 2.30 -3.52
N VAL A 338 14.09 2.78 -2.57
CA VAL A 338 13.48 4.12 -2.67
C VAL A 338 14.54 5.20 -2.78
N ARG A 339 15.53 5.17 -1.87
CA ARG A 339 16.64 6.14 -1.85
C ARG A 339 17.51 6.04 -3.11
N ALA A 340 17.79 4.82 -3.59
CA ALA A 340 18.57 4.62 -4.80
C ALA A 340 17.92 5.25 -6.04
N GLY A 341 16.59 5.11 -6.19
CA GLY A 341 15.85 5.77 -7.27
C GLY A 341 15.86 7.29 -7.18
N CYS A 342 15.72 7.84 -5.97
CA CYS A 342 15.87 9.29 -5.73
C CYS A 342 17.28 9.78 -6.13
N VAL A 343 18.32 9.00 -5.77
CA VAL A 343 19.71 9.34 -6.14
C VAL A 343 19.94 9.29 -7.64
N LEU A 344 19.42 8.29 -8.36
CA LEU A 344 19.52 8.26 -9.84
C LEU A 344 18.86 9.49 -10.49
N ALA A 345 17.68 9.90 -10.01
CA ALA A 345 17.02 11.11 -10.48
C ALA A 345 17.84 12.37 -10.21
N ALA A 346 18.49 12.45 -9.04
CA ALA A 346 19.33 13.57 -8.65
C ALA A 346 20.63 13.66 -9.47
N ILE A 347 21.39 12.55 -9.58
CA ILE A 347 22.67 12.57 -10.29
C ILE A 347 22.51 12.77 -11.80
N THR A 348 21.35 12.48 -12.36
CA THR A 348 21.04 12.79 -13.78
C THR A 348 20.43 14.19 -13.95
N GLY A 349 20.20 14.96 -12.88
CA GLY A 349 19.63 16.31 -12.96
C GLY A 349 18.17 16.34 -13.45
N ASN A 350 17.39 15.28 -13.25
CA ASN A 350 15.96 15.25 -13.63
C ASN A 350 15.03 15.87 -12.55
N VAL A 351 15.55 16.17 -11.37
CA VAL A 351 14.80 16.82 -10.28
C VAL A 351 14.50 18.28 -10.63
N GLY A 352 13.26 18.70 -10.52
CA GLY A 352 12.83 20.08 -10.79
C GLY A 352 12.78 20.47 -12.28
N LEU A 353 12.90 19.49 -13.19
CA LEU A 353 12.88 19.69 -14.62
C LEU A 353 11.48 19.34 -15.18
N PRO A 354 10.84 20.20 -16.01
CA PRO A 354 9.63 19.81 -16.74
C PRO A 354 9.86 18.53 -17.56
N GLY A 355 9.00 17.53 -17.43
CA GLY A 355 9.18 16.21 -18.03
C GLY A 355 10.18 15.30 -17.32
N GLY A 356 10.85 15.80 -16.26
CA GLY A 356 11.65 15.01 -15.33
C GLY A 356 10.83 14.50 -14.15
N TRP A 357 11.48 13.74 -13.24
CA TRP A 357 10.82 13.21 -12.06
C TRP A 357 11.83 12.99 -10.92
N ALA A 358 11.47 13.41 -9.71
CA ALA A 358 12.37 13.27 -8.55
C ALA A 358 12.38 11.86 -7.94
N SER A 359 11.47 10.98 -8.37
CA SER A 359 11.29 9.65 -7.80
C SER A 359 10.76 9.69 -6.33
N GLY A 360 10.97 8.66 -5.53
CA GLY A 360 10.40 8.57 -4.17
C GLY A 360 8.90 8.34 -4.19
N LEU A 361 8.14 8.95 -3.24
CA LEU A 361 6.70 8.71 -3.12
C LEU A 361 5.90 9.30 -4.29
N GLY A 362 6.33 10.42 -4.83
CA GLY A 362 5.69 11.05 -5.98
C GLY A 362 4.33 11.69 -5.69
N LEU A 363 4.06 12.15 -4.45
CA LEU A 363 2.92 13.02 -4.20
C LEU A 363 3.11 14.33 -4.96
N GLN A 364 2.00 14.88 -5.47
CA GLN A 364 2.05 16.11 -6.26
C GLN A 364 2.50 17.33 -5.46
N ALA A 365 3.08 18.27 -6.18
CA ALA A 365 3.38 19.60 -5.71
C ALA A 365 2.15 20.32 -5.11
N PRO A 366 2.36 21.27 -4.15
CA PRO A 366 1.29 21.87 -3.34
C PRO A 366 0.10 22.40 -4.09
N ASP A 367 0.30 22.89 -5.31
CA ASP A 367 -0.79 23.46 -6.13
C ASP A 367 -1.68 22.41 -6.79
N GLY A 368 -1.30 21.14 -6.75
CA GLY A 368 -2.04 19.98 -7.27
C GLY A 368 -2.31 18.91 -6.22
N GLY A 369 -1.76 19.01 -5.01
CA GLY A 369 -1.90 17.96 -3.98
C GLY A 369 -3.32 17.83 -3.45
N GLY A 370 -3.77 16.60 -3.23
CA GLY A 370 -5.10 16.25 -2.73
C GLY A 370 -5.49 16.99 -1.44
N LEU A 371 -6.76 17.12 -1.24
CA LEU A 371 -7.34 17.69 -0.02
C LEU A 371 -7.39 16.61 1.03
N TRP A 372 -6.33 16.55 1.82
CA TRP A 372 -6.26 15.65 2.94
C TRP A 372 -7.36 16.01 3.95
N ASN A 373 -8.03 14.99 4.35
CA ASN A 373 -9.08 14.92 5.35
C ASN A 373 -9.52 16.25 6.00
N VAL A 374 -10.59 16.85 5.48
CA VAL A 374 -11.23 18.03 6.07
C VAL A 374 -12.38 17.68 7.04
N PHE A 375 -12.80 16.39 7.06
CA PHE A 375 -13.73 15.91 8.07
C PHE A 375 -13.04 15.94 9.44
N PRO A 376 -13.57 16.67 10.44
CA PRO A 376 -12.89 16.87 11.72
C PRO A 376 -12.93 15.60 12.57
N THR A 377 -11.80 14.93 12.71
CA THR A 377 -11.66 13.72 13.55
C THR A 377 -11.42 14.07 15.02
N GLY A 378 -11.10 15.31 15.36
CA GLY A 378 -10.66 15.70 16.70
C GLY A 378 -9.23 15.26 17.00
N GLU A 379 -8.69 15.72 18.12
CA GLU A 379 -7.37 15.32 18.61
C GLU A 379 -7.45 14.05 19.46
N ASN A 380 -6.55 13.11 19.24
CA ASN A 380 -6.45 11.91 20.08
C ASN A 380 -5.77 12.26 21.41
N PRO A 381 -6.45 12.13 22.56
CA PRO A 381 -5.82 12.38 23.87
C PRO A 381 -4.71 11.38 24.20
N VAL A 382 -4.78 10.15 23.68
CA VAL A 382 -3.72 9.15 23.82
C VAL A 382 -2.60 9.50 22.84
N LYS A 383 -1.43 9.86 23.36
CA LYS A 383 -0.27 10.29 22.56
C LYS A 383 0.56 9.12 22.02
N ALA A 384 0.41 7.95 22.66
CA ALA A 384 1.11 6.74 22.23
C ALA A 384 0.66 6.29 20.84
N GLU A 385 1.64 6.04 19.97
CA GLU A 385 1.43 5.51 18.62
C GLU A 385 2.38 4.36 18.33
N ILE A 386 1.91 3.37 17.54
CA ILE A 386 2.72 2.25 17.06
C ILE A 386 2.78 2.24 15.53
N PRO A 387 3.84 1.62 14.94
CA PRO A 387 3.82 1.32 13.51
C PRO A 387 2.59 0.47 13.18
N VAL A 388 1.89 0.80 12.11
CA VAL A 388 0.65 0.13 11.72
C VAL A 388 0.79 -1.39 11.57
N PHE A 389 1.99 -1.88 11.24
CA PHE A 389 2.28 -3.31 11.07
C PHE A 389 2.46 -4.06 12.40
N LEU A 390 2.74 -3.37 13.51
CA LEU A 390 3.08 -3.99 14.80
C LEU A 390 1.90 -4.18 15.77
N TRP A 391 0.66 -4.07 15.30
CA TRP A 391 -0.50 -4.22 16.17
C TRP A 391 -0.61 -5.62 16.81
N THR A 392 -0.15 -6.68 16.12
CA THR A 392 -0.11 -8.05 16.69
C THR A 392 0.90 -8.17 17.82
N GLU A 393 2.04 -7.48 17.73
CA GLU A 393 3.00 -7.36 18.82
C GLU A 393 2.39 -6.62 20.01
N ALA A 394 1.64 -5.54 19.73
CA ALA A 394 0.95 -4.79 20.78
C ALA A 394 -0.19 -5.59 21.47
N CYS A 395 -0.78 -6.60 20.80
CA CYS A 395 -1.69 -7.54 21.45
C CYS A 395 -0.97 -8.55 22.37
N LEU A 396 0.26 -8.95 22.02
CA LEU A 396 1.01 -9.99 22.74
C LEU A 396 1.84 -9.45 23.92
N ARG A 397 2.53 -8.34 23.69
CA ARG A 397 3.56 -7.76 24.54
C ARG A 397 3.57 -6.23 24.54
N GLY A 398 2.40 -5.61 24.39
CA GLY A 398 2.30 -4.17 24.28
C GLY A 398 3.05 -3.43 25.38
N ARG A 399 2.90 -3.89 26.63
CA ARG A 399 3.59 -3.32 27.79
C ARG A 399 5.12 -3.36 27.73
N ASP A 400 5.68 -4.22 26.88
CA ASP A 400 7.14 -4.34 26.71
C ASP A 400 7.63 -3.53 25.50
N MET A 401 6.71 -2.99 24.68
CA MET A 401 7.07 -2.23 23.49
C MET A 401 7.55 -0.82 23.84
N THR A 402 8.67 -0.43 23.23
CA THR A 402 9.35 0.84 23.46
C THR A 402 9.68 1.56 22.14
N ALA A 403 10.41 2.65 22.22
CA ALA A 403 10.92 3.35 21.01
C ALA A 403 11.77 2.43 20.10
N ALA A 404 12.40 1.39 20.65
CA ALA A 404 13.13 0.40 19.85
C ALA A 404 12.19 -0.44 18.93
N ASP A 405 10.94 -0.61 19.34
CA ASP A 405 9.87 -1.22 18.56
C ASP A 405 9.11 -0.18 17.71
N GLY A 406 9.59 1.04 17.62
CA GLY A 406 8.95 2.14 16.90
C GLY A 406 7.82 2.82 17.63
N VAL A 407 7.65 2.63 18.95
CA VAL A 407 6.66 3.38 19.74
C VAL A 407 7.00 4.86 19.74
N ARG A 408 5.99 5.72 19.55
CA ARG A 408 6.09 7.18 19.57
C ARG A 408 5.12 7.78 20.58
N GLY A 409 5.40 9.02 21.01
CA GLY A 409 4.55 9.79 21.92
C GLY A 409 4.62 9.34 23.39
N THR A 410 5.28 8.23 23.67
CA THR A 410 5.64 7.73 25.00
C THR A 410 6.95 6.95 24.94
N GLN A 411 7.57 6.69 26.08
CA GLN A 411 8.77 5.83 26.13
C GLN A 411 8.44 4.35 26.03
N GLN A 412 7.27 3.95 26.55
CA GLN A 412 6.78 2.57 26.60
C GLN A 412 5.26 2.59 26.58
N LEU A 413 4.61 1.56 26.01
CA LEU A 413 3.16 1.45 26.07
C LEU A 413 2.69 1.08 27.48
N ASP A 414 1.59 1.69 27.92
CA ASP A 414 0.98 1.41 29.22
C ASP A 414 0.31 0.03 29.25
N ASN A 415 -0.22 -0.44 28.10
CA ASN A 415 -1.06 -1.63 28.01
C ASN A 415 -0.85 -2.41 26.72
N ASP A 416 -1.29 -3.69 26.75
CA ASP A 416 -1.57 -4.45 25.55
C ASP A 416 -2.90 -3.98 24.92
N ILE A 417 -3.09 -4.23 23.63
CA ILE A 417 -4.39 -4.06 22.99
C ILE A 417 -5.36 -5.13 23.52
N LYS A 418 -6.47 -4.70 24.10
CA LYS A 418 -7.51 -5.57 24.67
C LYS A 418 -8.82 -5.55 23.89
N LEU A 419 -9.12 -4.46 23.20
CA LEU A 419 -10.31 -4.32 22.38
C LEU A 419 -9.95 -3.77 21.00
N ILE A 420 -10.48 -4.43 19.96
CA ILE A 420 -10.32 -4.01 18.56
C ILE A 420 -11.67 -3.59 17.98
N TYR A 421 -11.75 -2.38 17.43
CA TYR A 421 -12.90 -1.88 16.66
C TYR A 421 -12.51 -1.70 15.20
N ALA A 422 -12.76 -2.71 14.38
CA ALA A 422 -12.39 -2.75 12.96
C ALA A 422 -13.55 -2.22 12.09
N VAL A 423 -13.37 -1.08 11.45
CA VAL A 423 -14.39 -0.40 10.65
C VAL A 423 -13.96 -0.29 9.19
N ALA A 424 -14.78 -0.80 8.29
CA ALA A 424 -14.55 -0.79 6.84
C ALA A 424 -13.17 -1.34 6.44
N THR A 425 -12.73 -2.40 7.12
CA THR A 425 -11.42 -3.01 6.91
C THR A 425 -11.44 -4.53 7.11
N ASN A 426 -10.71 -5.24 6.25
CA ASN A 426 -10.44 -6.67 6.38
C ASN A 426 -8.95 -6.92 6.75
N CYS A 427 -8.34 -5.95 7.46
CA CYS A 427 -6.89 -5.98 7.70
C CYS A 427 -6.45 -7.00 8.75
N LEU A 428 -7.31 -7.40 9.68
CA LEU A 428 -6.94 -8.29 10.78
C LEU A 428 -6.40 -9.63 10.27
N ILE A 429 -6.99 -10.16 9.20
CA ILE A 429 -6.58 -11.43 8.59
C ILE A 429 -6.00 -11.18 7.19
N ASN A 430 -6.73 -10.49 6.31
CA ASN A 430 -6.38 -10.48 4.89
C ASN A 430 -5.15 -9.64 4.54
N GLN A 431 -4.82 -8.63 5.32
CA GLN A 431 -3.72 -7.72 5.02
C GLN A 431 -2.49 -7.96 5.89
N HIS A 432 -2.64 -8.58 7.05
CA HIS A 432 -1.52 -8.83 7.95
C HIS A 432 -0.74 -10.07 7.53
N ALA A 433 0.56 -10.06 7.82
CA ALA A 433 1.47 -11.16 7.51
C ALA A 433 1.30 -12.34 8.49
N ASP A 434 1.82 -13.51 8.10
CA ASP A 434 1.80 -14.73 8.91
C ASP A 434 0.41 -14.98 9.51
N ILE A 435 -0.54 -15.29 8.61
CA ILE A 435 -1.96 -15.42 9.00
C ILE A 435 -2.15 -16.47 10.07
N ASN A 436 -1.42 -17.59 10.03
CA ASN A 436 -1.58 -18.66 11.02
C ASN A 436 -1.20 -18.19 12.43
N ARG A 437 -0.14 -17.39 12.57
CA ARG A 437 0.23 -16.71 13.83
C ARG A 437 -0.85 -15.70 14.25
N THR A 438 -1.31 -14.88 13.32
CA THR A 438 -2.34 -13.87 13.60
C THR A 438 -3.66 -14.52 14.05
N VAL A 439 -4.07 -15.62 13.42
CA VAL A 439 -5.23 -16.44 13.82
C VAL A 439 -5.09 -16.96 15.25
N ALA A 440 -3.91 -17.45 15.62
CA ALA A 440 -3.65 -17.91 16.98
C ALA A 440 -3.82 -16.78 18.02
N ILE A 441 -3.31 -15.58 17.71
CA ILE A 441 -3.43 -14.39 18.58
C ILE A 441 -4.91 -13.99 18.75
N LEU A 442 -5.64 -13.88 17.64
CA LEU A 442 -7.03 -13.45 17.70
C LEU A 442 -7.97 -14.47 18.33
N ARG A 443 -7.63 -15.76 18.28
CA ARG A 443 -8.38 -16.84 18.97
C ARG A 443 -8.17 -16.85 20.47
N ASP A 444 -7.08 -16.30 20.96
CA ASP A 444 -6.79 -16.20 22.40
C ASP A 444 -7.54 -15.00 23.00
N GLU A 445 -8.70 -15.28 23.59
CA GLU A 445 -9.56 -14.27 24.22
C GLU A 445 -8.93 -13.66 25.49
N THR A 446 -7.80 -14.18 25.98
CA THR A 446 -7.02 -13.57 27.06
C THR A 446 -6.11 -12.45 26.55
N LYS A 447 -5.73 -12.50 25.28
CA LYS A 447 -4.92 -11.48 24.61
C LYS A 447 -5.79 -10.34 24.09
N VAL A 448 -6.77 -10.66 23.24
CA VAL A 448 -7.75 -9.70 22.71
C VAL A 448 -9.13 -10.09 23.23
N GLU A 449 -9.61 -9.34 24.21
CA GLU A 449 -10.82 -9.69 24.98
C GLU A 449 -12.10 -9.46 24.17
N PHE A 450 -12.14 -8.47 23.28
CA PHE A 450 -13.32 -8.17 22.48
C PHE A 450 -12.99 -7.59 21.11
N ILE A 451 -13.69 -8.06 20.08
CA ILE A 451 -13.52 -7.61 18.69
C ILE A 451 -14.87 -7.21 18.10
N VAL A 452 -14.98 -5.97 17.62
CA VAL A 452 -16.12 -5.47 16.85
C VAL A 452 -15.68 -5.27 15.41
N VAL A 453 -16.47 -5.77 14.47
CA VAL A 453 -16.27 -5.55 13.03
C VAL A 453 -17.50 -4.86 12.45
N GLN A 454 -17.28 -3.80 11.69
CA GLN A 454 -18.30 -3.07 10.95
C GLN A 454 -17.98 -3.19 9.46
N ASP A 455 -18.77 -3.98 8.73
CA ASP A 455 -18.53 -4.30 7.31
C ASP A 455 -19.82 -4.66 6.57
N ASN A 456 -19.74 -4.74 5.25
CA ASN A 456 -20.85 -5.13 4.36
C ASN A 456 -21.03 -6.65 4.25
N PHE A 457 -19.98 -7.44 4.53
CA PHE A 457 -19.90 -8.88 4.34
C PHE A 457 -19.23 -9.57 5.52
N LEU A 458 -19.50 -10.87 5.69
CA LEU A 458 -18.74 -11.71 6.61
C LEU A 458 -17.37 -12.03 6.00
N THR A 459 -16.45 -11.09 6.09
CA THR A 459 -15.08 -11.21 5.60
C THR A 459 -14.25 -12.17 6.45
N SER A 460 -13.02 -12.50 6.01
CA SER A 460 -12.08 -13.30 6.82
C SER A 460 -11.86 -12.68 8.21
N SER A 461 -11.72 -11.35 8.30
CA SER A 461 -11.62 -10.64 9.60
C SER A 461 -12.93 -10.66 10.39
N GLY A 462 -14.08 -10.54 9.70
CA GLY A 462 -15.41 -10.61 10.32
C GLY A 462 -15.66 -11.91 11.07
N ARG A 463 -15.10 -13.04 10.60
CA ARG A 463 -15.23 -14.35 11.29
C ARG A 463 -14.64 -14.36 12.70
N PHE A 464 -13.75 -13.40 13.03
CA PHE A 464 -13.13 -13.27 14.36
C PHE A 464 -13.84 -12.29 15.28
N ALA A 465 -14.89 -11.62 14.81
CA ALA A 465 -15.64 -10.67 15.60
C ALA A 465 -16.49 -11.34 16.70
N ASP A 466 -16.69 -10.62 17.79
CA ASP A 466 -17.70 -10.94 18.82
C ASP A 466 -19.04 -10.30 18.44
N ILE A 467 -18.98 -9.08 17.87
CA ILE A 467 -20.14 -8.38 17.32
C ILE A 467 -19.81 -7.92 15.89
N ILE A 468 -20.75 -8.12 14.96
CA ILE A 468 -20.70 -7.59 13.60
C ILE A 468 -21.82 -6.58 13.39
N LEU A 469 -21.47 -5.40 12.89
CA LEU A 469 -22.39 -4.31 12.59
C LEU A 469 -22.54 -4.18 11.07
N PRO A 470 -23.73 -4.39 10.49
CA PRO A 470 -23.96 -4.39 9.05
C PRO A 470 -23.90 -2.95 8.48
N ALA A 471 -22.86 -2.68 7.71
CA ALA A 471 -22.64 -1.37 7.11
C ALA A 471 -23.25 -1.25 5.70
N CYS A 472 -23.61 -0.02 5.33
CA CYS A 472 -24.02 0.37 3.99
C CYS A 472 -22.89 0.25 2.97
N THR A 473 -23.24 0.05 1.70
CA THR A 473 -22.33 0.33 0.58
C THR A 473 -22.29 1.82 0.30
N GLN A 474 -21.34 2.26 -0.51
CA GLN A 474 -21.19 3.69 -0.84
C GLN A 474 -22.33 4.26 -1.69
N PHE A 475 -23.05 3.43 -2.46
CA PHE A 475 -24.24 3.91 -3.18
C PHE A 475 -25.46 4.16 -2.28
N GLU A 476 -25.39 3.74 -1.04
CA GLU A 476 -26.42 3.88 0.00
C GLU A 476 -26.11 5.04 0.96
N THR A 477 -25.01 5.76 0.76
CA THR A 477 -24.53 6.85 1.65
C THR A 477 -24.16 8.10 0.87
N TRP A 478 -24.02 9.23 1.56
CA TRP A 478 -23.45 10.45 1.02
C TRP A 478 -21.93 10.46 1.19
N GLY A 479 -21.22 11.06 0.23
CA GLY A 479 -19.78 11.22 0.30
C GLY A 479 -19.23 12.25 -0.67
N VAL A 480 -17.99 12.65 -0.39
CA VAL A 480 -17.16 13.47 -1.27
C VAL A 480 -15.72 13.04 -1.15
N GLU A 481 -15.01 12.99 -2.26
CA GLU A 481 -13.61 12.59 -2.33
C GLU A 481 -12.81 13.51 -3.25
N ASP A 482 -11.49 13.45 -3.14
CA ASP A 482 -10.54 14.18 -3.98
C ASP A 482 -9.87 13.26 -5.01
N GLY A 483 -9.05 13.86 -5.89
CA GLY A 483 -8.30 13.18 -6.94
C GLY A 483 -7.13 12.29 -6.46
N TRP A 484 -6.99 12.03 -5.15
CA TRP A 484 -5.91 11.25 -4.57
C TRP A 484 -4.54 11.90 -4.87
N LYS A 485 -3.57 11.11 -5.34
CA LYS A 485 -2.18 11.52 -5.56
C LYS A 485 -2.02 12.76 -6.44
N TYR A 486 -2.94 12.99 -7.36
CA TYR A 486 -2.84 14.02 -8.40
C TYR A 486 -3.85 15.18 -8.26
N GLY A 487 -4.73 15.11 -7.28
CA GLY A 487 -5.47 16.23 -6.67
C GLY A 487 -6.26 17.21 -7.54
N ASP A 488 -6.49 16.90 -8.82
CA ASP A 488 -7.14 17.85 -9.75
C ASP A 488 -8.66 17.72 -9.75
N GLU A 489 -9.21 16.67 -9.13
CA GLU A 489 -10.63 16.38 -9.16
C GLU A 489 -11.25 16.42 -7.77
N VAL A 490 -12.49 16.90 -7.67
CA VAL A 490 -13.38 16.69 -6.53
C VAL A 490 -14.63 15.96 -7.03
N ILE A 491 -14.96 14.84 -6.38
CA ILE A 491 -15.95 13.89 -6.86
C ILE A 491 -17.03 13.71 -5.80
N LEU A 492 -18.30 13.93 -6.18
CA LEU A 492 -19.44 13.72 -5.30
C LEU A 492 -19.94 12.28 -5.38
N GLN A 493 -20.28 11.72 -4.24
CA GLN A 493 -21.01 10.45 -4.10
C GLN A 493 -22.37 10.75 -3.47
N PRO A 494 -23.42 11.05 -4.26
CA PRO A 494 -24.76 11.18 -3.73
C PRO A 494 -25.31 9.80 -3.35
N LYS A 495 -26.16 9.72 -2.33
CA LYS A 495 -26.94 8.52 -2.01
C LYS A 495 -27.86 8.20 -3.19
N LEU A 496 -27.69 7.03 -3.79
CA LEU A 496 -28.43 6.61 -4.98
C LEU A 496 -29.64 5.71 -4.66
N VAL A 497 -29.50 4.87 -3.64
CA VAL A 497 -30.50 3.85 -3.28
C VAL A 497 -30.63 3.76 -1.76
N GLU A 498 -31.78 3.23 -1.29
CA GLU A 498 -31.96 2.97 0.13
C GLU A 498 -31.18 1.71 0.58
N PRO A 499 -30.64 1.70 1.82
CA PRO A 499 -29.98 0.53 2.39
C PRO A 499 -30.92 -0.67 2.48
N PRO A 500 -30.45 -1.90 2.21
CA PRO A 500 -31.25 -3.10 2.39
C PRO A 500 -31.27 -3.52 3.87
N GLY A 501 -32.37 -4.20 4.28
CA GLY A 501 -32.50 -4.74 5.63
C GLY A 501 -32.36 -3.65 6.69
N GLU A 502 -31.55 -3.91 7.71
CA GLU A 502 -31.26 -3.00 8.81
C GLU A 502 -29.88 -2.30 8.69
N CYS A 503 -29.27 -2.31 7.48
CA CYS A 503 -27.96 -1.70 7.28
C CYS A 503 -27.98 -0.20 7.60
N LYS A 504 -26.90 0.27 8.24
CA LYS A 504 -26.69 1.68 8.54
C LYS A 504 -25.36 2.14 7.95
N SER A 505 -25.23 3.42 7.65
CA SER A 505 -23.94 3.99 7.24
C SER A 505 -22.92 3.94 8.38
N ASP A 506 -21.63 3.95 8.04
CA ASP A 506 -20.55 4.03 9.02
C ASP A 506 -20.74 5.21 9.96
N TYR A 507 -21.13 6.38 9.41
CA TYR A 507 -21.42 7.56 10.20
C TYR A 507 -22.56 7.34 11.18
N ARG A 508 -23.69 6.81 10.71
CA ARG A 508 -24.87 6.58 11.54
C ARG A 508 -24.60 5.56 12.65
N ILE A 509 -23.89 4.49 12.35
CA ILE A 509 -23.48 3.51 13.37
C ILE A 509 -22.66 4.19 14.47
N CYS A 510 -21.63 4.97 14.08
CA CYS A 510 -20.80 5.69 15.05
C CYS A 510 -21.58 6.77 15.82
N ALA A 511 -22.56 7.44 15.20
CA ALA A 511 -23.40 8.45 15.87
C ALA A 511 -24.30 7.82 16.94
N GLU A 512 -24.98 6.72 16.62
CA GLU A 512 -25.84 6.00 17.58
C GLU A 512 -25.00 5.34 18.71
N LEU A 513 -23.79 4.87 18.43
CA LEU A 513 -22.86 4.40 19.45
C LEU A 513 -22.36 5.58 20.33
N ALA A 514 -22.10 6.75 19.74
CA ALA A 514 -21.73 7.96 20.47
C ALA A 514 -22.83 8.40 21.46
N GLU A 515 -24.10 8.25 21.08
CA GLU A 515 -25.23 8.49 21.98
C GLU A 515 -25.19 7.57 23.19
N ARG A 516 -24.95 6.25 23.00
CA ARG A 516 -24.80 5.26 24.08
C ARG A 516 -23.61 5.57 25.00
N LEU A 517 -22.55 6.15 24.45
CA LEU A 517 -21.35 6.56 25.19
C LEU A 517 -21.47 7.98 25.81
N GLY A 518 -22.62 8.65 25.69
CA GLY A 518 -22.88 9.97 26.27
C GLY A 518 -22.20 11.15 25.54
N ILE A 519 -21.71 10.95 24.32
CA ILE A 519 -21.00 11.98 23.53
C ILE A 519 -21.70 12.31 22.20
N GLY A 520 -22.96 11.93 22.01
CA GLY A 520 -23.71 12.06 20.75
C GLY A 520 -23.71 13.47 20.18
N ASN A 521 -24.01 14.49 21.01
CA ASN A 521 -24.00 15.88 20.57
C ASN A 521 -22.60 16.36 20.12
N ALA A 522 -21.56 15.97 20.81
CA ALA A 522 -20.16 16.31 20.45
C ALA A 522 -19.75 15.61 19.14
N PHE A 523 -20.23 14.40 18.92
CA PHE A 523 -19.92 13.65 17.72
C PHE A 523 -20.64 14.20 16.48
N THR A 524 -21.95 14.46 16.56
CA THR A 524 -22.75 14.89 15.42
C THR A 524 -22.65 16.39 15.14
N GLU A 525 -22.48 17.21 16.17
CA GLU A 525 -22.61 18.69 16.12
C GLU A 525 -23.94 19.12 15.45
N GLY A 526 -24.99 18.30 15.60
CA GLY A 526 -26.29 18.52 14.97
C GLY A 526 -26.34 18.28 13.46
N ARG A 527 -25.32 17.65 12.85
CA ARG A 527 -25.24 17.39 11.41
C ARG A 527 -25.51 15.92 11.09
N ASP A 528 -26.25 15.69 10.01
CA ASP A 528 -26.35 14.41 9.34
C ASP A 528 -25.25 14.24 8.28
N GLU A 529 -25.23 13.12 7.56
CA GLU A 529 -24.21 12.83 6.52
C GLU A 529 -24.19 13.87 5.41
N ARG A 530 -25.35 14.29 4.93
CA ARG A 530 -25.46 15.28 3.85
C ARG A 530 -24.91 16.63 4.29
N ALA A 531 -25.22 17.04 5.52
CA ALA A 531 -24.70 18.27 6.10
C ALA A 531 -23.18 18.21 6.30
N TRP A 532 -22.62 17.06 6.67
CA TRP A 532 -21.17 16.86 6.73
C TRP A 532 -20.52 16.91 5.35
N VAL A 533 -21.12 16.30 4.33
CA VAL A 533 -20.61 16.42 2.94
C VAL A 533 -20.61 17.86 2.47
N LYS A 534 -21.69 18.62 2.76
CA LYS A 534 -21.74 20.06 2.49
C LYS A 534 -20.61 20.79 3.21
N TYR A 535 -20.42 20.52 4.50
CA TYR A 535 -19.31 21.11 5.27
C TYR A 535 -17.95 20.83 4.63
N CYS A 536 -17.67 19.58 4.23
CA CYS A 536 -16.42 19.22 3.58
C CYS A 536 -16.23 19.96 2.24
N LEU A 537 -17.26 20.08 1.42
CA LEU A 537 -17.21 20.86 0.18
C LEU A 537 -16.95 22.36 0.43
N ASP A 538 -17.62 22.94 1.43
CA ASP A 538 -17.42 24.33 1.80
C ASP A 538 -16.00 24.57 2.33
N GLU A 539 -15.42 23.63 3.10
CA GLU A 539 -14.03 23.69 3.54
C GLU A 539 -13.05 23.56 2.36
N PHE A 540 -13.30 22.68 1.38
CA PHE A 540 -12.51 22.59 0.16
C PHE A 540 -12.52 23.91 -0.61
N ARG A 541 -13.67 24.57 -0.73
CA ARG A 541 -13.78 25.88 -1.34
C ARG A 541 -13.01 26.95 -0.58
N ARG A 542 -13.11 26.93 0.75
CA ARG A 542 -12.45 27.91 1.62
C ARG A 542 -10.93 27.80 1.60
N ILE A 543 -10.41 26.55 1.63
CA ILE A 543 -8.97 26.31 1.81
C ILE A 543 -8.23 26.36 0.47
N ARG A 544 -8.86 25.90 -0.62
CA ARG A 544 -8.08 25.56 -1.81
C ARG A 544 -8.73 25.90 -3.16
N PHE A 545 -10.03 25.65 -3.31
CA PHE A 545 -10.72 25.80 -4.58
C PHE A 545 -11.93 26.72 -4.46
N PRO A 546 -11.74 28.07 -4.40
CA PRO A 546 -12.87 29.01 -4.29
C PRO A 546 -13.91 28.85 -5.40
N GLU A 547 -13.51 28.36 -6.57
CA GLU A 547 -14.34 28.11 -7.75
C GLU A 547 -15.06 26.76 -7.74
N LEU A 548 -14.82 25.90 -6.74
CA LEU A 548 -15.49 24.61 -6.62
C LEU A 548 -17.00 24.80 -6.51
N PRO A 549 -17.86 24.08 -7.27
CA PRO A 549 -19.29 24.14 -7.14
C PRO A 549 -19.79 23.82 -5.72
N THR A 550 -20.92 24.40 -5.34
CA THR A 550 -21.63 24.03 -4.12
C THR A 550 -22.23 22.63 -4.21
N LEU A 551 -22.67 22.08 -3.08
CA LEU A 551 -23.36 20.77 -3.07
C LEU A 551 -24.63 20.80 -3.95
N GLU A 552 -25.39 21.89 -3.87
CA GLU A 552 -26.60 22.08 -4.63
C GLU A 552 -26.29 22.13 -6.14
N GLU A 553 -25.28 22.88 -6.57
CA GLU A 553 -24.86 22.92 -7.98
C GLU A 553 -24.36 21.56 -8.48
N PHE A 554 -23.63 20.79 -7.68
CA PHE A 554 -23.26 19.42 -8.03
C PHE A 554 -24.47 18.52 -8.30
N ILE A 555 -25.52 18.66 -7.47
CA ILE A 555 -26.75 17.86 -7.58
C ILE A 555 -27.59 18.33 -8.76
N ASP A 556 -27.92 19.63 -8.85
CA ASP A 556 -28.85 20.21 -9.83
C ASP A 556 -28.34 20.06 -11.26
N GLN A 557 -27.01 20.17 -11.45
CA GLN A 557 -26.36 20.02 -12.75
C GLN A 557 -25.89 18.59 -13.02
N ASN A 558 -26.08 17.66 -12.07
CA ASN A 558 -25.60 16.28 -12.16
C ASN A 558 -24.12 16.20 -12.57
N LEU A 559 -23.26 17.00 -11.95
CA LEU A 559 -21.86 17.12 -12.34
C LEU A 559 -21.09 15.82 -12.07
N GLY A 560 -21.34 15.17 -10.93
CA GLY A 560 -20.62 13.98 -10.46
C GLY A 560 -19.18 14.27 -10.06
N ALA A 561 -18.44 14.97 -10.89
CA ALA A 561 -17.08 15.41 -10.61
C ALA A 561 -16.81 16.81 -11.17
N TRP A 562 -16.03 17.58 -10.45
CA TRP A 562 -15.41 18.83 -10.90
C TRP A 562 -13.92 18.61 -11.08
N THR A 563 -13.37 19.08 -12.19
CA THR A 563 -11.92 19.05 -12.45
C THR A 563 -11.41 20.47 -12.43
N ARG A 564 -10.36 20.73 -11.67
CA ARG A 564 -9.72 22.04 -11.62
C ARG A 564 -9.35 22.51 -13.02
N PRO A 565 -9.70 23.73 -13.44
CA PRO A 565 -9.25 24.28 -14.70
C PRO A 565 -7.71 24.24 -14.80
N ALA A 566 -7.20 23.82 -15.97
CA ALA A 566 -5.77 23.63 -16.17
C ALA A 566 -4.99 24.93 -15.94
N ILE A 567 -4.15 24.93 -14.92
CA ILE A 567 -2.99 25.81 -14.77
C ILE A 567 -1.78 25.04 -15.35
N LEU A 568 -0.70 25.71 -15.69
CA LEU A 568 0.56 25.07 -16.08
C LEU A 568 0.91 23.96 -15.08
N PRO A 569 1.34 22.77 -15.55
CA PRO A 569 1.61 21.65 -14.67
C PRO A 569 2.58 22.08 -13.55
N ALA A 570 2.21 21.80 -12.30
CA ALA A 570 3.12 22.02 -11.19
C ALA A 570 4.29 21.02 -11.25
N ILE A 571 5.49 21.53 -11.15
CA ILE A 571 6.74 20.79 -11.19
C ILE A 571 7.35 20.81 -9.80
N ALA A 572 7.47 19.64 -9.17
CA ALA A 572 8.11 19.51 -7.86
C ALA A 572 9.57 19.98 -7.92
N PHE A 573 9.97 20.78 -6.96
CA PHE A 573 11.35 21.32 -6.85
C PHE A 573 11.80 22.27 -7.97
N ALA A 574 10.90 22.83 -8.78
CA ALA A 574 11.29 23.78 -9.83
C ALA A 574 12.02 25.02 -9.27
N ASP A 575 11.53 25.58 -8.17
CA ASP A 575 12.17 26.72 -7.51
C ASP A 575 13.50 26.36 -6.88
N PHE A 576 13.60 25.22 -6.19
CA PHE A 576 14.85 24.70 -5.65
C PHE A 576 15.90 24.51 -6.76
N ARG A 577 15.50 23.92 -7.90
CA ARG A 577 16.40 23.74 -9.05
C ARG A 577 16.92 25.07 -9.59
N ARG A 578 16.06 26.09 -9.63
CA ARG A 578 16.44 27.44 -10.14
C ARG A 578 17.41 28.13 -9.21
N ASP A 579 17.17 28.05 -7.90
CA ASP A 579 17.97 28.77 -6.88
C ASP A 579 17.88 28.02 -5.54
N PRO A 580 18.79 27.06 -5.28
CA PRO A 580 18.75 26.25 -4.06
C PRO A 580 19.09 27.03 -2.78
N GLU A 581 19.75 28.19 -2.89
CA GLU A 581 20.04 29.04 -1.72
C GLU A 581 18.81 29.83 -1.30
N LYS A 582 18.04 30.32 -2.26
CA LYS A 582 16.81 31.06 -2.00
C LYS A 582 15.62 30.15 -1.63
N PHE A 583 15.56 28.94 -2.18
CA PHE A 583 14.48 27.98 -1.99
C PHE A 583 15.03 26.62 -1.50
N PRO A 584 15.70 26.58 -0.33
CA PRO A 584 16.30 25.34 0.18
C PRO A 584 15.24 24.29 0.44
N LEU A 585 15.65 23.03 0.39
CA LEU A 585 14.82 21.91 0.85
C LEU A 585 14.67 21.93 2.38
N THR A 586 13.67 21.20 2.88
CA THR A 586 13.46 21.03 4.34
C THR A 586 14.35 19.95 4.97
N THR A 587 15.34 19.45 4.24
CA THR A 587 16.40 18.58 4.74
C THR A 587 17.33 19.36 5.68
N PRO A 588 18.07 18.70 6.59
CA PRO A 588 19.05 19.36 7.46
C PRO A 588 20.11 20.20 6.72
N SER A 589 20.50 19.79 5.51
CA SER A 589 21.48 20.49 4.67
C SER A 589 20.87 21.59 3.78
N GLY A 590 19.56 21.68 3.69
CA GLY A 590 18.86 22.48 2.69
C GLY A 590 18.98 21.95 1.25
N LYS A 591 19.65 20.82 1.04
CA LYS A 591 19.95 20.20 -0.26
C LYS A 591 19.41 18.77 -0.34
N ILE A 592 19.55 18.13 -1.49
CA ILE A 592 19.27 16.70 -1.69
C ILE A 592 20.32 15.89 -0.92
N GLU A 593 19.88 15.09 0.05
CA GLU A 593 20.76 14.28 0.90
C GLU A 593 20.97 12.89 0.29
N ILE A 594 22.01 12.72 -0.53
CA ILE A 594 22.49 11.42 -0.97
C ILE A 594 23.07 10.64 0.22
N PHE A 595 23.81 11.32 1.09
CA PHE A 595 24.18 10.86 2.42
C PHE A 595 23.24 11.51 3.44
N SER A 596 22.48 10.69 4.17
CA SER A 596 21.61 11.18 5.23
C SER A 596 22.33 11.14 6.56
N LYS A 597 22.61 12.34 7.12
CA LYS A 597 23.19 12.47 8.47
C LYS A 597 22.26 11.87 9.52
N GLN A 598 20.94 12.01 9.35
CA GLN A 598 19.94 11.44 10.26
C GLN A 598 20.06 9.91 10.34
N LEU A 599 20.22 9.22 9.21
CA LEU A 599 20.38 7.75 9.21
C LEU A 599 21.75 7.34 9.75
N PHE A 600 22.79 8.11 9.50
CA PHE A 600 24.11 7.87 10.07
C PHE A 600 24.09 7.89 11.61
N GLU A 601 23.38 8.83 12.18
CA GLU A 601 23.25 9.02 13.64
C GLU A 601 22.44 7.90 14.32
N LEU A 602 21.69 7.09 13.57
CA LEU A 602 21.03 5.88 14.10
C LEU A 602 22.02 4.76 14.46
N GLY A 603 23.27 4.81 13.97
CA GLY A 603 24.33 3.90 14.35
C GLY A 603 24.15 2.45 13.87
N ASN A 604 23.30 2.21 12.86
CA ASN A 604 23.09 0.89 12.24
C ASN A 604 23.53 0.90 10.74
N PRO A 605 24.83 0.92 10.44
CA PRO A 605 25.31 1.03 9.06
C PRO A 605 25.06 -0.24 8.21
N VAL A 606 24.73 -1.37 8.83
CA VAL A 606 24.49 -2.65 8.16
C VAL A 606 23.10 -2.69 7.54
N GLU A 607 22.07 -2.37 8.32
CA GLU A 607 20.68 -2.43 7.87
C GLU A 607 20.10 -1.07 7.45
N ILE A 608 20.63 0.03 8.04
CA ILE A 608 20.19 1.40 7.79
C ILE A 608 21.40 2.28 7.38
N PRO A 609 22.10 1.97 6.27
CA PRO A 609 23.24 2.74 5.82
C PRO A 609 22.87 4.20 5.48
N ALA A 610 23.78 5.13 5.76
CA ALA A 610 23.58 6.56 5.50
C ALA A 610 23.44 6.91 4.01
N ILE A 611 24.07 6.13 3.12
CA ILE A 611 23.90 6.16 1.66
C ILE A 611 23.09 4.94 1.20
N PRO A 612 22.38 5.00 0.05
CA PRO A 612 21.68 3.81 -0.44
C PRO A 612 22.67 2.71 -0.87
N LYS A 613 22.50 1.52 -0.30
CA LYS A 613 23.31 0.34 -0.59
C LYS A 613 22.43 -0.86 -0.92
N TYR A 614 22.92 -1.76 -1.77
CA TYR A 614 22.32 -3.08 -1.92
C TYR A 614 22.58 -3.90 -0.66
N ILE A 615 21.52 -4.44 -0.09
CA ILE A 615 21.57 -5.38 1.04
C ILE A 615 20.77 -6.61 0.62
N GLN A 616 21.35 -7.80 0.73
CA GLN A 616 20.66 -9.05 0.44
C GLN A 616 19.51 -9.25 1.43
N GLU A 617 18.34 -9.64 0.91
CA GLU A 617 17.19 -9.93 1.76
C GLU A 617 17.40 -11.16 2.64
N TRP A 618 16.76 -11.20 3.81
CA TRP A 618 16.86 -12.34 4.75
C TRP A 618 16.22 -13.63 4.22
N GLU A 619 15.23 -13.56 3.32
CA GLU A 619 14.75 -14.67 2.51
C GLU A 619 15.11 -14.37 1.05
N SER A 620 16.07 -15.10 0.52
CA SER A 620 16.56 -14.88 -0.83
C SER A 620 16.99 -16.19 -1.50
N PRO A 621 17.04 -16.25 -2.85
CA PRO A 621 17.53 -17.42 -3.56
C PRO A 621 19.03 -17.65 -3.36
N PHE A 622 19.76 -16.71 -2.78
CA PHE A 622 21.20 -16.82 -2.50
C PHE A 622 21.52 -17.56 -1.19
N GLY A 623 20.49 -18.01 -0.46
CA GLY A 623 20.59 -18.65 0.85
C GLY A 623 20.39 -17.66 2.00
N GLU A 624 20.44 -18.16 3.22
CA GLU A 624 20.33 -17.31 4.42
C GLU A 624 21.53 -16.38 4.51
N PHE A 625 21.28 -15.11 4.80
CA PHE A 625 22.31 -14.22 5.31
C PHE A 625 22.77 -14.82 6.64
N PRO A 626 24.07 -15.00 6.92
CA PRO A 626 24.51 -15.45 8.23
C PRO A 626 24.11 -14.37 9.25
N CYS A 627 22.92 -14.52 9.85
CA CYS A 627 22.59 -13.82 11.09
C CYS A 627 23.46 -14.45 12.15
N GLU A 628 24.40 -13.71 12.74
CA GLU A 628 25.06 -14.14 13.98
C GLU A 628 23.96 -14.48 15.00
N GLU A 629 23.86 -15.74 15.37
CA GLU A 629 23.12 -16.17 16.55
C GLU A 629 23.67 -15.38 17.73
N GLY A 630 22.92 -14.44 18.27
CA GLY A 630 23.31 -13.74 19.49
C GLY A 630 23.04 -12.24 19.59
N ARG A 631 22.11 -11.67 18.79
CA ARG A 631 21.59 -10.33 19.08
C ARG A 631 20.09 -10.33 19.29
N GLU A 632 19.66 -10.92 20.41
CA GLU A 632 18.48 -10.43 21.12
C GLU A 632 18.84 -9.03 21.68
N GLY A 633 18.15 -8.00 21.17
CA GLY A 633 18.00 -6.73 21.87
C GLY A 633 19.23 -5.84 21.99
N ALA A 634 19.75 -5.30 20.88
CA ALA A 634 20.41 -3.99 20.96
C ALA A 634 19.31 -2.92 21.02
N ALA A 635 18.87 -2.56 22.21
CA ALA A 635 17.93 -1.48 22.44
C ALA A 635 18.52 -0.15 21.93
N LEU A 636 18.01 0.33 20.78
CA LEU A 636 18.22 1.70 20.32
C LEU A 636 17.39 2.63 21.20
N THR A 637 18.01 3.21 22.21
CA THR A 637 17.43 4.28 23.02
C THR A 637 17.35 5.55 22.19
N LEU A 638 16.23 5.73 21.49
CA LEU A 638 15.87 6.98 20.85
C LEU A 638 15.10 7.86 21.85
N ASN A 639 15.84 8.59 22.68
CA ASN A 639 15.26 9.74 23.38
C ASN A 639 15.04 10.87 22.36
N ARG A 640 13.79 11.12 21.99
CA ARG A 640 13.40 12.32 21.24
C ARG A 640 12.31 13.06 21.99
N GLU A 641 12.70 14.17 22.63
CA GLU A 641 11.82 15.34 22.71
C GLU A 641 11.89 16.09 21.37
N PRO A 642 10.81 16.73 20.92
CA PRO A 642 10.79 17.45 19.64
C PRO A 642 11.46 18.82 19.83
N THR A 643 12.72 18.88 19.81
CA THR A 643 13.65 20.03 19.72
C THR A 643 14.86 19.81 20.62
N THR A 644 16.02 19.82 19.98
CA THR A 644 17.40 19.79 20.51
C THR A 644 18.00 18.39 20.66
N LEU A 645 18.76 17.99 19.62
CA LEU A 645 19.78 16.96 19.68
C LEU A 645 20.96 17.45 20.55
N ALA A 646 21.19 16.79 21.68
CA ALA A 646 22.47 16.83 22.37
C ALA A 646 22.98 15.40 22.45
N LEU A 647 24.01 15.07 21.68
CA LEU A 647 24.71 13.79 21.68
C LEU A 647 25.89 13.87 22.66
N ALA A 648 25.93 12.94 23.60
CA ALA A 648 27.15 12.62 24.33
C ALA A 648 27.87 11.50 23.60
N ALA A 649 28.98 11.83 22.97
CA ALA A 649 29.90 10.86 22.39
C ALA A 649 30.58 10.08 23.52
N ARG A 650 30.46 8.73 23.51
CA ARG A 650 31.45 7.83 24.07
C ARG A 650 31.86 6.82 23.00
N ALA A 651 32.98 7.13 22.35
CA ALA A 651 33.72 6.15 21.59
C ALA A 651 34.38 5.17 22.57
N SER A 652 34.00 3.89 22.49
CA SER A 652 34.85 2.82 22.98
C SER A 652 35.47 2.11 21.78
N GLU A 653 36.80 2.11 21.79
CA GLU A 653 37.64 1.38 20.85
C GLU A 653 37.32 -0.12 20.89
N GLN A 654 36.67 -0.60 19.85
CA GLN A 654 36.80 -1.89 19.19
C GLN A 654 35.83 -1.89 18.01
N ALA A 655 36.38 -1.53 16.84
CA ALA A 655 35.68 -1.73 15.56
C ALA A 655 35.43 -3.24 15.36
N PRO A 656 34.21 -3.70 15.13
CA PRO A 656 34.00 -5.07 14.70
C PRO A 656 34.64 -5.26 13.34
N VAL A 657 35.39 -6.34 13.20
CA VAL A 657 35.95 -6.78 11.93
C VAL A 657 34.86 -6.90 10.94
N LEU A 658 34.87 -6.06 9.89
CA LEU A 658 33.96 -6.10 8.76
C LEU A 658 33.92 -7.53 8.21
N GLN A 659 32.79 -8.23 8.39
CA GLN A 659 32.54 -9.45 7.66
C GLN A 659 32.54 -9.10 6.19
N LYS A 660 33.39 -9.82 5.42
CA LYS A 660 33.53 -9.65 3.99
C LYS A 660 32.15 -9.80 3.33
N SER A 661 31.75 -8.81 2.56
CA SER A 661 30.73 -9.01 1.53
C SER A 661 31.09 -10.21 0.68
N PRO A 662 30.11 -11.03 0.23
CA PRO A 662 30.42 -12.22 -0.57
C PRO A 662 31.32 -11.83 -1.75
N THR A 663 32.35 -12.62 -1.96
CA THR A 663 33.35 -12.38 -3.02
C THR A 663 32.75 -12.66 -4.39
N LEU A 664 33.34 -12.08 -5.45
CA LEU A 664 32.92 -12.28 -6.84
C LEU A 664 32.82 -13.78 -7.21
N GLU A 665 33.65 -14.64 -6.63
CA GLU A 665 33.65 -16.09 -6.85
C GLU A 665 32.42 -16.79 -6.28
N GLU A 666 31.78 -16.24 -5.21
CA GLU A 666 30.56 -16.79 -4.65
C GLU A 666 29.33 -16.48 -5.51
N PHE A 667 29.44 -15.52 -6.43
CA PHE A 667 28.36 -15.14 -7.35
C PHE A 667 28.48 -15.76 -8.76
N VAL A 668 29.52 -16.51 -9.07
CA VAL A 668 29.80 -17.08 -10.42
C VAL A 668 28.96 -18.35 -10.73
N SER A 669 28.03 -18.77 -9.90
CA SER A 669 27.10 -19.85 -10.29
C SER A 669 26.04 -19.33 -11.28
N PRO A 670 25.59 -20.17 -12.23
CA PRO A 670 24.60 -19.71 -13.22
C PRO A 670 23.35 -19.09 -12.56
N PRO A 671 22.82 -18.01 -13.11
CA PRO A 671 21.82 -17.15 -12.47
C PRO A 671 20.42 -17.78 -12.21
N THR A 672 20.23 -19.05 -12.55
CA THR A 672 18.96 -19.75 -12.48
C THR A 672 18.79 -20.71 -11.31
N ALA A 673 19.87 -21.14 -10.64
CA ALA A 673 19.75 -22.11 -9.55
C ALA A 673 19.72 -21.40 -8.18
N SER A 674 18.60 -21.51 -7.46
CA SER A 674 18.51 -21.07 -6.07
C SER A 674 19.42 -21.90 -5.18
N ARG A 675 20.17 -21.25 -4.27
CA ARG A 675 20.95 -21.91 -3.21
C ARG A 675 20.06 -22.39 -2.07
N ASN A 676 18.86 -21.82 -1.92
CA ASN A 676 17.84 -22.30 -1.00
C ASN A 676 17.20 -23.57 -1.58
N LYS A 677 17.62 -24.73 -1.11
CA LYS A 677 17.14 -26.03 -1.62
C LYS A 677 15.75 -26.40 -1.08
N THR A 678 15.37 -25.89 0.07
CA THR A 678 14.09 -26.21 0.71
C THR A 678 12.95 -25.41 0.07
N TYR A 679 13.16 -24.11 -0.11
CA TYR A 679 12.20 -23.18 -0.72
C TYR A 679 12.87 -22.44 -1.87
N PRO A 680 12.94 -23.03 -3.08
CA PRO A 680 13.81 -22.53 -4.15
C PRO A 680 13.24 -21.37 -4.97
N LEU A 681 11.96 -21.06 -4.84
CA LEU A 681 11.27 -20.02 -5.63
C LEU A 681 10.95 -18.80 -4.77
N GLN A 682 11.18 -17.62 -5.34
CA GLN A 682 10.66 -16.37 -4.73
C GLN A 682 9.16 -16.25 -5.06
N ALA A 683 8.36 -15.82 -4.09
CA ALA A 683 6.96 -15.48 -4.34
C ALA A 683 6.75 -13.97 -4.32
N ILE A 684 5.92 -13.49 -5.22
CA ILE A 684 5.44 -12.11 -5.25
C ILE A 684 3.92 -12.09 -5.27
N GLY A 685 3.32 -10.96 -4.85
CA GLY A 685 1.87 -10.75 -4.96
C GLY A 685 1.58 -9.52 -5.79
N HIS A 686 0.77 -9.65 -6.83
CA HIS A 686 0.35 -8.49 -7.61
C HIS A 686 -1.09 -8.05 -7.31
N HIS A 687 -1.39 -6.77 -7.60
CA HIS A 687 -2.75 -6.29 -7.68
C HIS A 687 -3.42 -6.80 -8.96
N THR A 688 -4.57 -7.42 -8.84
CA THR A 688 -5.33 -7.98 -9.97
C THR A 688 -6.51 -7.10 -10.38
N LEU A 689 -7.01 -7.28 -11.59
CA LEU A 689 -8.29 -6.69 -12.02
C LEU A 689 -9.52 -7.37 -11.40
N GLN A 690 -9.37 -8.53 -10.75
CA GLN A 690 -10.46 -9.17 -10.03
C GLN A 690 -10.93 -8.34 -8.85
N ARG A 691 -10.00 -7.80 -8.05
CA ARG A 691 -10.32 -7.18 -6.75
C ARG A 691 -9.53 -5.90 -6.46
N VAL A 692 -9.99 -5.15 -5.46
CA VAL A 692 -9.25 -4.06 -4.84
C VAL A 692 -8.88 -4.53 -3.44
N HIS A 693 -7.63 -4.95 -3.23
CA HIS A 693 -7.24 -5.72 -2.05
C HIS A 693 -8.20 -6.91 -1.85
N SER A 694 -8.96 -6.98 -0.75
CA SER A 694 -9.96 -8.03 -0.51
C SER A 694 -11.39 -7.69 -0.95
N THR A 695 -11.63 -6.46 -1.44
CA THR A 695 -12.93 -6.05 -1.98
C THR A 695 -13.14 -6.69 -3.35
N HIS A 696 -14.33 -7.21 -3.62
CA HIS A 696 -14.71 -7.99 -4.80
C HIS A 696 -14.20 -9.43 -4.84
N ASP A 697 -13.58 -9.95 -3.77
CA ASP A 697 -13.17 -11.35 -3.78
C ASP A 697 -14.32 -12.32 -3.97
N ASN A 698 -15.51 -11.96 -3.48
CA ASN A 698 -16.78 -12.67 -3.65
C ASN A 698 -17.59 -12.22 -4.89
N ASN A 699 -16.97 -11.55 -5.88
CA ASN A 699 -17.66 -11.10 -7.09
C ASN A 699 -17.46 -12.15 -8.22
N ASP A 700 -18.51 -12.92 -8.48
CA ASP A 700 -18.52 -14.03 -9.44
C ASP A 700 -18.10 -13.62 -10.86
N TRP A 701 -18.54 -12.46 -11.36
CA TRP A 701 -18.16 -11.97 -12.69
C TRP A 701 -16.66 -11.68 -12.81
N LEU A 702 -16.07 -11.14 -11.75
CA LEU A 702 -14.65 -10.82 -11.75
C LEU A 702 -13.79 -12.06 -11.49
N GLU A 703 -14.29 -13.02 -10.73
CA GLU A 703 -13.63 -14.30 -10.51
C GLU A 703 -13.60 -15.15 -11.79
N GLU A 704 -14.71 -15.21 -12.53
CA GLU A 704 -14.76 -15.89 -13.83
C GLU A 704 -13.78 -15.28 -14.83
N ALA A 705 -13.69 -13.94 -14.88
CA ALA A 705 -12.81 -13.21 -15.80
C ALA A 705 -11.33 -13.25 -15.41
N PHE A 706 -11.02 -13.28 -14.11
CA PHE A 706 -9.68 -13.20 -13.52
C PHE A 706 -9.56 -14.14 -12.32
N PRO A 707 -9.54 -15.47 -12.54
CA PRO A 707 -9.53 -16.44 -11.46
C PRO A 707 -8.26 -16.36 -10.60
N GLN A 708 -8.39 -16.70 -9.30
CA GLN A 708 -7.25 -16.81 -8.40
C GLN A 708 -6.40 -18.03 -8.79
N GLN A 709 -5.14 -17.79 -9.20
CA GLN A 709 -4.24 -18.83 -9.72
C GLN A 709 -2.79 -18.53 -9.30
N VAL A 710 -1.95 -19.55 -9.26
CA VAL A 710 -0.49 -19.40 -9.15
C VAL A 710 0.09 -19.30 -10.57
N PHE A 711 0.83 -18.23 -10.86
CA PHE A 711 1.54 -18.07 -12.13
C PHE A 711 2.98 -18.57 -11.97
N ILE A 712 3.40 -19.47 -12.84
CA ILE A 712 4.74 -20.08 -12.82
C ILE A 712 5.35 -20.10 -14.23
N ASN A 713 6.67 -19.92 -14.30
CA ASN A 713 7.39 -20.01 -15.57
C ASN A 713 7.42 -21.45 -16.12
N PRO A 714 7.32 -21.66 -17.44
CA PRO A 714 7.41 -23.01 -18.06
C PRO A 714 8.64 -23.83 -17.67
N ILE A 715 9.79 -23.17 -17.45
CA ILE A 715 11.03 -23.82 -17.00
C ILE A 715 10.83 -24.40 -15.59
N ASP A 716 10.29 -23.62 -14.67
CA ASP A 716 10.06 -24.04 -13.29
C ASP A 716 8.95 -25.08 -13.17
N ALA A 717 7.90 -24.96 -13.97
CA ALA A 717 6.79 -25.91 -14.05
C ALA A 717 7.26 -27.27 -14.58
N SER A 718 8.00 -27.30 -15.70
CA SER A 718 8.55 -28.52 -16.30
C SER A 718 9.46 -29.28 -15.34
N GLY A 719 10.34 -28.56 -14.62
CA GLY A 719 11.24 -29.17 -13.63
C GLY A 719 10.52 -29.82 -12.44
N ARG A 720 9.21 -29.56 -12.26
CA ARG A 720 8.34 -30.08 -11.19
C ARG A 720 7.24 -31.02 -11.68
N GLY A 721 7.15 -31.27 -13.00
CA GLY A 721 6.10 -32.05 -13.61
C GLY A 721 4.70 -31.38 -13.55
N ILE A 722 4.64 -30.05 -13.47
CA ILE A 722 3.42 -29.26 -13.40
C ILE A 722 2.97 -28.87 -14.81
N GLN A 723 1.69 -29.04 -15.10
CA GLN A 723 1.03 -28.62 -16.34
C GLN A 723 0.11 -27.43 -16.09
N ASP A 724 -0.23 -26.71 -17.18
CA ASP A 724 -1.18 -25.59 -17.11
C ASP A 724 -2.56 -26.11 -16.65
N GLY A 725 -3.12 -25.50 -15.61
CA GLY A 725 -4.40 -25.89 -15.00
C GLY A 725 -4.31 -26.91 -13.86
N ASP A 726 -3.15 -27.49 -13.60
CA ASP A 726 -2.99 -28.40 -12.44
C ASP A 726 -3.24 -27.66 -11.12
N GLU A 727 -3.79 -28.36 -10.14
CA GLU A 727 -3.77 -27.89 -8.76
C GLU A 727 -2.35 -28.06 -8.19
N VAL A 728 -1.86 -26.99 -7.55
CA VAL A 728 -0.54 -26.97 -6.91
C VAL A 728 -0.64 -26.60 -5.44
N LYS A 729 0.24 -27.18 -4.62
CA LYS A 729 0.49 -26.74 -3.25
C LYS A 729 1.68 -25.81 -3.26
N VAL A 730 1.46 -24.56 -2.79
CA VAL A 730 2.53 -23.58 -2.53
C VAL A 730 2.70 -23.46 -1.03
N PHE A 731 3.93 -23.62 -0.53
CA PHE A 731 4.16 -23.68 0.92
C PHE A 731 5.56 -23.23 1.34
N ASN A 732 5.65 -22.87 2.60
CA ASN A 732 6.89 -22.70 3.35
C ASN A 732 6.66 -23.08 4.83
N GLU A 733 7.58 -22.73 5.72
CA GLU A 733 7.48 -23.03 7.16
C GLU A 733 6.31 -22.38 7.89
N ARG A 734 5.72 -21.33 7.32
CA ARG A 734 4.60 -20.57 7.92
C ARG A 734 3.23 -21.15 7.56
N GLY A 735 3.12 -21.79 6.40
CA GLY A 735 1.86 -22.38 5.98
C GLY A 735 1.84 -22.85 4.54
N ALA A 736 0.65 -23.16 4.06
CA ALA A 736 0.42 -23.68 2.72
C ALA A 736 -0.87 -23.12 2.12
N LEU A 737 -0.90 -23.02 0.78
CA LEU A 737 -2.13 -22.78 0.02
C LEU A 737 -2.20 -23.73 -1.18
N ILE A 738 -3.44 -24.01 -1.62
CA ILE A 738 -3.72 -24.86 -2.77
C ILE A 738 -4.54 -24.05 -3.78
N LEU A 739 -4.03 -23.96 -5.00
CA LEU A 739 -4.64 -23.20 -6.10
C LEU A 739 -4.39 -23.87 -7.44
N PRO A 740 -5.25 -23.59 -8.45
CA PRO A 740 -4.92 -23.88 -9.84
C PRO A 740 -3.66 -23.13 -10.27
N CYS A 741 -2.88 -23.76 -11.16
CA CYS A 741 -1.65 -23.18 -11.70
C CYS A 741 -1.85 -22.66 -13.12
N ARG A 742 -1.27 -21.53 -13.43
CA ARG A 742 -1.14 -20.99 -14.78
C ARG A 742 0.33 -21.01 -15.21
N VAL A 743 0.67 -21.87 -16.15
CA VAL A 743 2.01 -21.93 -16.73
C VAL A 743 2.16 -20.86 -17.80
N THR A 744 3.08 -19.91 -17.60
CA THR A 744 3.19 -18.74 -18.51
C THR A 744 4.61 -18.17 -18.56
N PRO A 745 5.13 -17.78 -19.75
CA PRO A 745 6.40 -17.07 -19.85
C PRO A 745 6.35 -15.60 -19.41
N ARG A 746 5.19 -15.12 -18.96
CA ARG A 746 4.99 -13.74 -18.49
C ARG A 746 5.49 -13.51 -17.07
N ILE A 747 6.05 -14.52 -16.41
CA ILE A 747 6.79 -14.41 -15.16
C ILE A 747 8.22 -14.94 -15.40
N MET A 748 9.24 -14.30 -14.82
CA MET A 748 10.61 -14.74 -14.98
C MET A 748 10.87 -16.07 -14.28
N PRO A 749 11.82 -16.89 -14.74
CA PRO A 749 12.21 -18.13 -14.05
C PRO A 749 12.69 -17.86 -12.60
N GLY A 750 12.41 -18.81 -11.70
CA GLY A 750 12.75 -18.70 -10.28
C GLY A 750 11.75 -17.89 -9.45
N VAL A 751 10.69 -17.38 -10.06
CA VAL A 751 9.67 -16.57 -9.39
C VAL A 751 8.29 -17.16 -9.65
N VAL A 752 7.43 -17.15 -8.63
CA VAL A 752 5.99 -17.41 -8.74
C VAL A 752 5.21 -16.18 -8.32
N ASP A 753 4.06 -15.98 -8.97
CA ASP A 753 3.19 -14.84 -8.70
C ASP A 753 1.82 -15.33 -8.24
N ILE A 754 1.36 -14.82 -7.08
CA ILE A 754 0.09 -15.17 -6.45
C ILE A 754 -0.70 -13.88 -6.25
N PRO A 755 -1.81 -13.65 -6.98
CA PRO A 755 -2.59 -12.42 -6.84
C PRO A 755 -3.01 -12.15 -5.39
N GLN A 756 -2.73 -10.96 -4.89
CA GLN A 756 -3.03 -10.59 -3.49
C GLN A 756 -4.53 -10.33 -3.26
N GLY A 757 -4.95 -10.43 -2.01
CA GLY A 757 -6.25 -9.97 -1.53
C GLY A 757 -7.33 -11.03 -1.48
N ALA A 758 -7.07 -12.26 -1.91
CA ALA A 758 -8.00 -13.38 -1.73
C ALA A 758 -8.37 -13.56 -0.25
N TRP A 759 -9.62 -13.91 0.02
CA TRP A 759 -10.05 -14.21 1.39
C TRP A 759 -9.41 -15.50 1.89
N TYR A 760 -9.07 -15.50 3.19
CA TYR A 760 -8.51 -16.66 3.86
C TYR A 760 -9.62 -17.70 4.13
N GLU A 761 -9.49 -18.89 3.54
CA GLU A 761 -10.43 -20.00 3.64
C GLU A 761 -9.70 -21.29 4.02
N PRO A 762 -9.29 -21.42 5.29
CA PRO A 762 -8.48 -22.55 5.72
C PRO A 762 -9.30 -23.81 5.95
N ASP A 763 -8.66 -24.96 5.73
CA ASP A 763 -9.13 -26.23 6.30
C ASP A 763 -8.83 -26.32 7.82
N LYS A 764 -9.11 -27.50 8.40
CA LYS A 764 -8.86 -27.76 9.85
C LYS A 764 -7.38 -27.69 10.23
N ASP A 765 -6.47 -27.89 9.28
CA ASP A 765 -5.03 -27.94 9.47
C ASP A 765 -4.36 -26.58 9.12
N GLY A 766 -5.14 -25.59 8.72
CA GLY A 766 -4.67 -24.24 8.37
C GLY A 766 -4.17 -24.10 6.93
N THR A 767 -4.34 -25.10 6.07
CA THR A 767 -4.08 -24.98 4.63
C THR A 767 -5.15 -24.11 3.98
N ASP A 768 -4.76 -23.08 3.28
CA ASP A 768 -5.67 -22.12 2.67
C ASP A 768 -6.07 -22.51 1.26
N TYR A 769 -7.37 -22.56 1.00
CA TYR A 769 -7.98 -22.81 -0.32
C TYR A 769 -8.51 -21.54 -0.98
N GLY A 770 -8.57 -20.42 -0.25
CA GLY A 770 -8.92 -19.11 -0.80
C GLY A 770 -7.80 -18.46 -1.61
N GLY A 771 -6.57 -18.83 -1.33
CA GLY A 771 -5.37 -18.34 -2.03
C GLY A 771 -4.81 -17.03 -1.49
N ASN A 772 -4.90 -16.82 -0.18
CA ASN A 772 -4.33 -15.65 0.47
C ASN A 772 -2.81 -15.79 0.63
N ILE A 773 -2.03 -15.06 -0.15
CA ILE A 773 -0.57 -15.08 -0.12
C ILE A 773 0.02 -14.82 1.29
N ASN A 774 -0.70 -14.11 2.17
CA ASN A 774 -0.22 -13.77 3.50
C ASN A 774 -0.11 -14.98 4.46
N VAL A 775 -0.59 -16.14 4.07
CA VAL A 775 -0.27 -17.42 4.74
C VAL A 775 1.23 -17.72 4.68
N LEU A 776 1.91 -17.23 3.63
CA LEU A 776 3.31 -17.48 3.33
C LEU A 776 4.25 -16.34 3.73
N THR A 777 3.72 -15.16 4.10
CA THR A 777 4.52 -13.97 4.41
C THR A 777 5.06 -13.97 5.82
N SER A 778 6.22 -13.33 6.02
CA SER A 778 6.85 -13.18 7.34
C SER A 778 6.27 -11.97 8.09
N HIS A 779 6.18 -12.08 9.41
CA HIS A 779 5.87 -10.97 10.30
C HIS A 779 7.08 -10.07 10.60
N LYS A 780 8.26 -10.34 10.04
CA LYS A 780 9.41 -9.43 10.13
C LYS A 780 9.10 -8.11 9.43
N TRP A 781 9.52 -7.03 10.05
CA TRP A 781 9.34 -5.67 9.53
C TRP A 781 10.66 -5.08 9.02
N THR A 782 10.55 -4.07 8.17
CA THR A 782 11.73 -3.36 7.66
C THR A 782 12.41 -2.54 8.77
N PRO A 783 13.74 -2.43 8.78
CA PRO A 783 14.47 -1.95 9.96
C PRO A 783 14.27 -0.47 10.29
N PHE A 784 13.98 0.37 9.30
CA PHE A 784 13.81 1.81 9.52
C PHE A 784 12.35 2.24 9.54
N ALA A 785 11.54 1.72 8.61
CA ALA A 785 10.15 2.12 8.47
C ALA A 785 9.18 1.30 9.33
N PHE A 786 9.63 0.21 9.94
CA PHE A 786 8.76 -0.76 10.64
C PHE A 786 7.59 -1.21 9.75
N GLY A 787 7.84 -1.28 8.45
CA GLY A 787 6.87 -1.63 7.43
C GLY A 787 6.86 -3.12 7.10
N THR A 788 5.85 -3.53 6.36
CA THR A 788 5.74 -4.93 5.91
C THR A 788 6.78 -5.27 4.84
N ALA A 789 7.40 -6.43 4.96
CA ALA A 789 8.27 -7.04 3.94
C ALA A 789 7.54 -8.17 3.18
N GLN A 790 6.28 -7.97 2.86
CA GLN A 790 5.36 -8.99 2.36
C GLN A 790 5.75 -9.64 1.01
N HIS A 791 6.71 -9.07 0.28
CA HIS A 791 7.23 -9.67 -0.96
C HIS A 791 8.60 -10.33 -0.77
N THR A 792 9.15 -10.36 0.45
CA THR A 792 10.33 -11.16 0.81
C THR A 792 9.85 -12.52 1.27
N ILE A 793 9.64 -13.44 0.32
CA ILE A 793 9.06 -14.75 0.54
C ILE A 793 9.79 -15.77 -0.32
N MET A 794 10.23 -16.87 0.32
CA MET A 794 10.69 -18.06 -0.39
C MET A 794 9.67 -19.19 -0.22
N VAL A 795 9.41 -19.95 -1.27
CA VAL A 795 8.39 -21.02 -1.31
C VAL A 795 8.86 -22.25 -2.08
N GLN A 796 8.22 -23.39 -1.79
CA GLN A 796 8.21 -24.58 -2.64
C GLN A 796 6.84 -24.69 -3.33
N VAL A 797 6.84 -25.21 -4.54
CA VAL A 797 5.64 -25.51 -5.33
C VAL A 797 5.68 -26.96 -5.79
N GLU A 798 4.64 -27.72 -5.50
CA GLU A 798 4.50 -29.14 -5.83
C GLU A 798 3.12 -29.41 -6.46
N PRO A 799 3.00 -30.39 -7.38
CA PRO A 799 1.71 -30.85 -7.85
C PRO A 799 0.86 -31.35 -6.67
N PHE A 800 -0.40 -30.97 -6.63
CA PHE A 800 -1.33 -31.43 -5.59
C PHE A 800 -2.31 -32.44 -6.17
N THR A 801 -2.26 -33.66 -5.66
CA THR A 801 -3.24 -34.71 -6.00
C THR A 801 -4.10 -34.96 -4.77
N SER A 802 -5.36 -34.49 -4.82
CA SER A 802 -6.31 -34.81 -3.75
C SER A 802 -6.51 -36.33 -3.67
N LYS A 803 -6.24 -36.90 -2.49
CA LYS A 803 -6.60 -38.31 -2.20
C LYS A 803 -8.11 -38.56 -2.11
N VAL A 804 -8.91 -37.49 -2.08
CA VAL A 804 -10.38 -37.54 -2.01
C VAL A 804 -10.91 -37.09 -3.36
N LYS A 805 -11.37 -38.08 -4.19
CA LYS A 805 -12.15 -37.78 -5.39
C LYS A 805 -13.41 -37.01 -4.97
N GLY A 806 -13.51 -35.72 -5.27
CA GLY A 806 -14.73 -34.93 -5.04
C GLY A 806 -14.50 -33.48 -4.55
N HIS A 807 -13.26 -33.04 -4.28
CA HIS A 807 -12.95 -31.62 -4.15
C HIS A 807 -12.49 -31.07 -5.52
N THR A 808 -13.32 -31.21 -6.55
CA THR A 808 -13.34 -30.23 -7.63
C THR A 808 -13.63 -28.89 -6.95
N SER A 809 -12.85 -27.85 -7.29
CA SER A 809 -12.97 -26.46 -6.84
C SER A 809 -14.33 -26.24 -6.19
N ILE A 810 -14.36 -26.05 -4.87
CA ILE A 810 -15.61 -25.70 -4.19
C ILE A 810 -15.95 -24.35 -4.82
N ALA A 811 -16.74 -24.39 -5.89
CA ALA A 811 -17.48 -23.24 -6.34
C ALA A 811 -18.11 -22.70 -5.06
N ARG A 812 -17.68 -21.52 -4.61
CA ARG A 812 -18.05 -20.90 -3.34
C ARG A 812 -19.55 -21.03 -3.16
N GLN A 813 -19.99 -22.14 -2.55
CA GLN A 813 -21.38 -22.27 -2.13
C GLN A 813 -21.52 -21.30 -0.97
N SER A 814 -22.41 -20.32 -1.15
CA SER A 814 -22.81 -19.40 -0.10
C SER A 814 -23.01 -20.19 1.20
N THR A 815 -22.09 -20.01 2.16
CA THR A 815 -22.12 -20.76 3.42
C THR A 815 -23.17 -20.22 4.38
N PHE A 816 -23.89 -19.18 3.99
CA PHE A 816 -24.95 -18.57 4.76
C PHE A 816 -26.32 -18.91 4.16
N ASP A 817 -26.98 -19.97 4.66
CA ASP A 817 -28.41 -20.24 4.40
C ASP A 817 -29.25 -19.60 5.50
N PRO A 818 -29.93 -18.46 5.25
CA PRO A 818 -30.79 -17.84 6.23
C PRO A 818 -32.04 -18.67 6.56
N ARG A 819 -32.26 -19.81 5.88
CA ARG A 819 -33.39 -20.69 6.06
C ARG A 819 -33.16 -21.86 7.01
N ARG A 820 -31.94 -22.07 7.51
CA ARG A 820 -31.71 -22.98 8.64
C ARG A 820 -32.22 -22.33 9.93
N ARG A 821 -33.52 -22.14 10.01
CA ARG A 821 -34.24 -21.83 11.24
C ARG A 821 -34.35 -23.12 12.03
N SER A 822 -33.96 -23.01 13.26
CA SER A 822 -34.28 -23.90 14.41
C SER A 822 -35.48 -24.84 14.17
N SER A 823 -35.23 -26.13 14.16
CA SER A 823 -36.17 -27.09 14.77
C SER A 823 -35.82 -27.23 16.24
#